data_d278cfbddf58515b14a426cd6f31296c
#
_entry.id   d278cfbddf58515b14a426cd6f31296c
#
_cell.length_a   1.000
_cell.length_b   1.000
_cell.length_c   1.000
_cell.angle_alpha   90.00
_cell.angle_beta   90.00
_cell.angle_gamma   90.00
#
_symmetry.space_group_name_H-M   'P 1'
#
loop_
_entity.id
_entity.type
_entity.pdbx_description
1 polymer ?
#
loop_
_entity_poly.entity_id
_entity_poly.type
_entity_poly.pdbx_seq_one_letter_code
_entity_poly.pdbx_strand_id
1 'polypeptide(L)'
;MHGKTGILISVCGMAAASLVAATGAVPYTWKNVQIVGGGFVDGIVFHPAAKGVRYARTDIGGAYRWNEQAERWEPLLDWLPYEDTNLMGVESIAVDPSDPDRVYLACGMYTNARTPDGAILLSRDRGKTFRRVNVPIKFGGNENGRGNGERLAVDPNDGRVLFLGTRHAGLWRSADRGLTWNRVDSFTETREDYPPGPPWDGPSGIVFVVFDPRSGAKGAPSPVIYVGASYMHRDNLFRSADGGLTWKAVPGQPAEYRPNRAKLASDGTLYISYGSNPGPAQMLNGGVWKLDTNSGRWSDITPDKPTAAKPFGYAAVSVDARNPQALIASSFGRPGNAGGEDLFRSIDGGQTWKPVFGGGGTFDFSLAPYVSHTPIHWLFDVEIDPFDSGHAMFTTGYGGYETFNLTDVDAGKTTRWRVMSTGIEETVALELLSPPKGAHLLTAIGDYGGFVHWDLDKPAPVGNYDHPHFGNTNGIACAGNAPATIVRVGIASGGHHGNIGYSLDGGKSWQPTATTPQPGSRLGDIAVSADGATWVWTPEGSAVSVTRDRGATWTEARGIPRGTRVIADRVNPRRFYAMALFDGKLFLSDDSAASFAEHALNLPDGLPRPGGSRGDTRGGQDRIYATPGKEGDLWLAAFNGLYHSNDTGKTFVRMDSVTELHGFGFGKAAPGAGVPALYMIGIVDGQRGIFRSDDAARTWVRINDDQHQWGLVLHVSGDPKRYGRVYVGTHGRGILYGDPARK
;
A
#
# COMPACT_ATOMS: atom_id res chain seq x y z
N MET A 1 0.84 -4.94 -89.80
CA MET A 1 -0.28 -5.87 -89.86
C MET A 1 -0.56 -6.37 -88.45
N HIS A 2 -1.75 -6.06 -87.99
CA HIS A 2 -2.47 -6.53 -86.79
C HIS A 2 -1.75 -6.70 -85.44
N GLY A 3 -1.86 -5.64 -84.64
CA GLY A 3 -1.68 -5.67 -83.22
C GLY A 3 -2.91 -6.27 -82.52
N LYS A 4 -2.69 -7.02 -81.48
CA LYS A 4 -3.73 -7.38 -80.44
C LYS A 4 -3.33 -6.77 -79.11
N THR A 5 -4.15 -5.81 -78.72
CA THR A 5 -4.10 -5.13 -77.37
C THR A 5 -4.74 -6.04 -76.34
N GLY A 6 -4.00 -6.51 -75.36
CA GLY A 6 -4.51 -7.21 -74.20
C GLY A 6 -4.81 -6.26 -73.06
N ILE A 7 -6.06 -6.17 -72.63
CA ILE A 7 -6.48 -5.38 -71.45
C ILE A 7 -6.27 -6.24 -70.18
N LEU A 8 -5.37 -5.79 -69.32
CA LEU A 8 -5.25 -6.36 -67.95
C LEU A 8 -6.26 -5.64 -67.04
N ILE A 9 -7.25 -6.39 -66.56
CA ILE A 9 -8.17 -5.94 -65.52
C ILE A 9 -7.52 -6.25 -64.18
N SER A 10 -7.06 -5.22 -63.48
CA SER A 10 -6.58 -5.30 -62.09
C SER A 10 -7.78 -5.27 -61.14
N VAL A 11 -8.09 -6.40 -60.51
CA VAL A 11 -9.09 -6.45 -59.44
C VAL A 11 -8.44 -6.02 -58.16
N CYS A 12 -8.71 -4.76 -57.74
CA CYS A 12 -8.33 -4.23 -56.45
C CYS A 12 -9.31 -4.79 -55.40
N GLY A 13 -8.89 -5.80 -54.67
CA GLY A 13 -9.62 -6.27 -53.47
C GLY A 13 -9.54 -5.25 -52.37
N MET A 14 -10.61 -4.52 -52.12
CA MET A 14 -10.75 -3.72 -50.88
C MET A 14 -10.95 -4.67 -49.69
N ALA A 15 -9.92 -4.85 -48.91
CA ALA A 15 -10.05 -5.40 -47.55
C ALA A 15 -10.76 -4.34 -46.68
N ALA A 16 -12.02 -4.58 -46.34
CA ALA A 16 -12.73 -3.80 -45.34
C ALA A 16 -12.10 -4.09 -43.97
N ALA A 17 -11.19 -3.22 -43.55
CA ALA A 17 -10.78 -3.17 -42.17
C ALA A 17 -11.98 -2.68 -41.35
N SER A 18 -12.61 -3.56 -40.60
CA SER A 18 -13.59 -3.19 -39.60
C SER A 18 -12.86 -2.35 -38.55
N LEU A 19 -13.00 -1.03 -38.62
CA LEU A 19 -12.69 -0.16 -37.48
C LEU A 19 -13.67 -0.57 -36.38
N VAL A 20 -13.21 -1.38 -35.43
CA VAL A 20 -13.82 -1.46 -34.11
C VAL A 20 -13.59 -0.08 -33.48
N ALA A 21 -14.62 0.75 -33.48
CA ALA A 21 -14.61 1.99 -32.73
C ALA A 21 -14.36 1.63 -31.27
N ALA A 22 -13.23 2.05 -30.72
CA ALA A 22 -12.99 1.99 -29.30
C ALA A 22 -14.14 2.73 -28.62
N THR A 23 -15.06 1.99 -28.00
CA THR A 23 -16.14 2.58 -27.20
C THR A 23 -15.47 3.32 -26.04
N GLY A 24 -15.46 4.67 -26.09
CA GLY A 24 -14.86 5.48 -25.06
C GLY A 24 -15.39 5.08 -23.67
N ALA A 25 -14.54 5.20 -22.64
CA ALA A 25 -14.93 4.86 -21.28
C ALA A 25 -16.21 5.61 -20.88
N VAL A 26 -17.13 4.93 -20.23
CA VAL A 26 -18.29 5.58 -19.62
C VAL A 26 -17.77 6.41 -18.45
N PRO A 27 -18.05 7.73 -18.41
CA PRO A 27 -17.51 8.59 -17.37
C PRO A 27 -17.97 8.16 -15.97
N TYR A 28 -17.02 8.00 -15.07
CA TYR A 28 -17.23 7.75 -13.65
C TYR A 28 -16.53 8.81 -12.81
N THR A 29 -17.12 9.12 -11.66
CA THR A 29 -16.46 9.91 -10.62
C THR A 29 -15.93 8.96 -9.56
N TRP A 30 -14.61 9.01 -9.33
CA TRP A 30 -13.93 8.14 -8.39
C TRP A 30 -13.58 8.88 -7.10
N LYS A 31 -13.72 8.18 -5.97
CA LYS A 31 -13.33 8.66 -4.65
C LYS A 31 -12.81 7.50 -3.79
N ASN A 32 -11.98 7.80 -2.80
CA ASN A 32 -11.67 6.82 -1.76
C ASN A 32 -12.82 6.65 -0.78
N VAL A 33 -13.03 5.41 -0.36
CA VAL A 33 -13.74 5.09 0.88
C VAL A 33 -12.84 5.55 2.02
N GLN A 34 -13.32 6.43 2.89
CA GLN A 34 -12.48 7.09 3.89
C GLN A 34 -12.13 6.15 5.04
N ILE A 35 -10.83 5.91 5.22
CA ILE A 35 -10.21 5.25 6.38
C ILE A 35 -9.30 6.26 7.08
N VAL A 36 -8.59 7.06 6.31
CA VAL A 36 -7.65 8.12 6.70
C VAL A 36 -6.36 7.55 7.30
N GLY A 37 -5.44 7.18 6.42
CA GLY A 37 -4.18 6.50 6.75
C GLY A 37 -4.24 5.03 6.37
N GLY A 38 -4.09 4.17 7.33
CA GLY A 38 -4.22 2.71 7.17
C GLY A 38 -2.92 1.98 6.88
N GLY A 39 -1.81 2.67 6.62
CA GLY A 39 -0.53 2.06 6.34
C GLY A 39 0.65 2.98 6.60
N PHE A 40 1.85 2.51 6.24
CA PHE A 40 3.09 3.17 6.60
C PHE A 40 3.40 4.37 5.69
N VAL A 41 3.39 5.56 6.28
CA VAL A 41 3.95 6.75 5.64
C VAL A 41 5.44 6.80 5.93
N ASP A 42 6.26 6.53 4.92
CA ASP A 42 7.72 6.36 5.05
C ASP A 42 8.47 7.68 5.27
N GLY A 43 7.95 8.77 4.71
CA GLY A 43 8.64 10.05 4.82
C GLY A 43 7.81 11.25 4.37
N ILE A 44 8.16 12.39 4.93
CA ILE A 44 7.60 13.72 4.62
C ILE A 44 8.73 14.61 4.12
N VAL A 45 8.48 15.35 3.05
CA VAL A 45 9.43 16.30 2.49
C VAL A 45 8.76 17.67 2.33
N PHE A 46 9.19 18.64 3.14
CA PHE A 46 8.84 20.05 2.93
C PHE A 46 9.73 20.66 1.87
N HIS A 47 9.16 21.54 1.05
CA HIS A 47 9.98 22.35 0.15
C HIS A 47 10.67 23.48 0.94
N PRO A 48 12.01 23.61 0.88
CA PRO A 48 12.74 24.54 1.75
C PRO A 48 12.55 26.03 1.42
N ALA A 49 12.07 26.35 0.21
CA ALA A 49 11.91 27.72 -0.29
C ALA A 49 10.47 28.07 -0.72
N ALA A 50 9.50 27.15 -0.61
CA ALA A 50 8.11 27.40 -0.99
C ALA A 50 7.16 26.95 0.12
N LYS A 51 6.61 27.93 0.85
CA LYS A 51 5.67 27.68 1.94
C LYS A 51 4.44 26.89 1.48
N GLY A 52 3.99 25.91 2.27
CA GLY A 52 2.82 25.09 1.99
C GLY A 52 3.06 23.96 0.97
N VAL A 53 4.20 23.92 0.28
CA VAL A 53 4.56 22.82 -0.63
C VAL A 53 5.22 21.70 0.16
N ARG A 54 4.54 20.57 0.26
CA ARG A 54 5.04 19.38 0.94
C ARG A 54 4.53 18.11 0.31
N TYR A 55 5.31 17.05 0.44
CA TYR A 55 5.05 15.72 -0.13
C TYR A 55 5.16 14.67 0.95
N ALA A 56 4.45 13.54 0.75
CA ALA A 56 4.59 12.33 1.54
C ALA A 56 4.79 11.13 0.61
N ARG A 57 5.48 10.11 1.08
CA ARG A 57 5.68 8.84 0.38
C ARG A 57 5.28 7.67 1.25
N THR A 58 4.83 6.62 0.61
CA THR A 58 4.42 5.36 1.25
C THR A 58 5.12 4.18 0.58
N ASP A 59 5.10 3.05 1.23
CA ASP A 59 5.79 1.84 0.78
C ASP A 59 5.10 1.12 -0.38
N ILE A 60 3.75 1.20 -0.48
CA ILE A 60 2.98 0.54 -1.55
C ILE A 60 1.83 1.40 -2.12
N GLY A 61 1.53 2.56 -1.53
CA GLY A 61 0.42 3.44 -1.90
C GLY A 61 0.83 4.65 -2.75
N GLY A 62 2.10 4.74 -3.17
CA GLY A 62 2.61 5.82 -4.00
C GLY A 62 3.10 7.03 -3.21
N ALA A 63 3.04 8.18 -3.86
CA ALA A 63 3.38 9.48 -3.29
C ALA A 63 2.19 10.41 -3.29
N TYR A 64 2.24 11.40 -2.40
CA TYR A 64 1.17 12.37 -2.20
C TYR A 64 1.72 13.78 -2.12
N ARG A 65 0.92 14.76 -2.54
CA ARG A 65 1.18 16.18 -2.37
C ARG A 65 0.09 16.79 -1.50
N TRP A 66 0.47 17.65 -0.57
CA TRP A 66 -0.50 18.42 0.21
C TRP A 66 -1.20 19.48 -0.64
N ASN A 67 -2.52 19.52 -0.55
CA ASN A 67 -3.34 20.59 -1.08
C ASN A 67 -3.81 21.49 0.07
N GLU A 68 -3.22 22.66 0.18
CA GLU A 68 -3.48 23.62 1.27
C GLU A 68 -4.95 24.12 1.27
N GLN A 69 -5.55 24.24 0.09
CA GLN A 69 -6.93 24.75 -0.04
C GLN A 69 -7.97 23.70 0.36
N ALA A 70 -7.69 22.45 0.05
CA ALA A 70 -8.55 21.31 0.36
C ALA A 70 -8.23 20.68 1.72
N GLU A 71 -7.16 21.11 2.40
CA GLU A 71 -6.62 20.55 3.64
C GLU A 71 -6.50 19.02 3.61
N ARG A 72 -5.94 18.51 2.50
CA ARG A 72 -5.78 17.07 2.29
C ARG A 72 -4.60 16.73 1.40
N TRP A 73 -4.15 15.51 1.51
CA TRP A 73 -3.20 14.93 0.57
C TRP A 73 -3.87 14.50 -0.72
N GLU A 74 -3.22 14.79 -1.85
CA GLU A 74 -3.62 14.38 -3.19
C GLU A 74 -2.66 13.30 -3.70
N PRO A 75 -3.15 12.13 -4.13
CA PRO A 75 -2.31 11.09 -4.70
C PRO A 75 -1.72 11.53 -6.04
N LEU A 76 -0.48 11.13 -6.29
CA LEU A 76 0.26 11.53 -7.48
C LEU A 76 0.38 10.40 -8.52
N LEU A 77 0.12 9.15 -8.15
CA LEU A 77 0.45 7.98 -8.96
C LEU A 77 -0.78 7.12 -9.35
N ASP A 78 -2.00 7.62 -9.19
CA ASP A 78 -3.24 6.90 -9.53
C ASP A 78 -3.36 6.53 -11.03
N TRP A 79 -2.57 7.16 -11.89
CA TRP A 79 -2.47 6.90 -13.33
C TRP A 79 -1.62 5.67 -13.69
N LEU A 80 -0.84 5.12 -12.76
CA LEU A 80 0.01 3.95 -13.02
C LEU A 80 -0.84 2.72 -13.35
N PRO A 81 -0.60 2.05 -14.50
CA PRO A 81 -1.30 0.85 -14.87
C PRO A 81 -0.81 -0.38 -14.08
N TYR A 82 -1.51 -1.49 -14.24
CA TYR A 82 -1.17 -2.77 -13.60
C TYR A 82 0.29 -3.20 -13.84
N GLU A 83 0.78 -3.04 -15.06
CA GLU A 83 2.14 -3.41 -15.46
C GLU A 83 3.22 -2.63 -14.69
N ASP A 84 2.88 -1.45 -14.21
CA ASP A 84 3.75 -0.54 -13.48
C ASP A 84 3.51 -0.55 -11.96
N THR A 85 2.79 -1.54 -11.44
CA THR A 85 2.53 -1.70 -9.99
C THR A 85 3.78 -1.55 -9.13
N ASN A 86 4.93 -2.06 -9.61
CA ASN A 86 6.20 -1.92 -8.90
C ASN A 86 6.55 -0.46 -8.57
N LEU A 87 6.11 0.50 -9.38
CA LEU A 87 6.39 1.92 -9.17
C LEU A 87 5.51 2.59 -8.10
N MET A 88 4.54 1.86 -7.55
CA MET A 88 3.74 2.34 -6.41
C MET A 88 4.53 2.36 -5.09
N GLY A 89 5.65 1.63 -4.98
CA GLY A 89 6.59 1.76 -3.87
C GLY A 89 7.52 2.95 -4.12
N VAL A 90 7.54 3.93 -3.22
CA VAL A 90 8.36 5.14 -3.39
C VAL A 90 9.50 5.16 -2.37
N GLU A 91 10.68 4.77 -2.82
CA GLU A 91 11.89 4.67 -2.00
C GLU A 91 12.39 6.04 -1.51
N SER A 92 12.25 7.10 -2.35
CA SER A 92 12.72 8.44 -1.98
C SER A 92 12.06 9.54 -2.81
N ILE A 93 11.89 10.72 -2.19
CA ILE A 93 11.41 11.96 -2.83
C ILE A 93 12.49 13.02 -2.73
N ALA A 94 12.71 13.77 -3.82
CA ALA A 94 13.50 14.99 -3.77
C ALA A 94 12.74 16.15 -4.42
N VAL A 95 12.85 17.33 -3.83
CA VAL A 95 12.39 18.60 -4.39
C VAL A 95 13.59 19.42 -4.86
N ASP A 96 13.42 20.23 -5.88
CA ASP A 96 14.47 21.18 -6.31
C ASP A 96 14.38 22.44 -5.45
N PRO A 97 15.35 22.72 -4.57
CA PRO A 97 15.28 23.89 -3.68
C PRO A 97 15.18 25.24 -4.41
N SER A 98 15.54 25.29 -5.70
CA SER A 98 15.50 26.49 -6.52
C SER A 98 14.25 26.60 -7.41
N ASP A 99 13.46 25.51 -7.55
CA ASP A 99 12.28 25.46 -8.42
C ASP A 99 11.16 24.63 -7.75
N PRO A 100 10.17 25.28 -7.12
CA PRO A 100 9.12 24.59 -6.37
C PRO A 100 8.16 23.75 -7.22
N ASP A 101 8.23 23.87 -8.54
CA ASP A 101 7.42 23.08 -9.45
C ASP A 101 8.07 21.71 -9.78
N ARG A 102 9.35 21.52 -9.37
CA ARG A 102 10.07 20.28 -9.62
C ARG A 102 10.06 19.33 -8.43
N VAL A 103 9.65 18.11 -8.71
CA VAL A 103 9.73 16.98 -7.77
C VAL A 103 10.19 15.72 -8.51
N TYR A 104 10.97 14.91 -7.83
CA TYR A 104 11.55 13.67 -8.31
C TYR A 104 11.19 12.54 -7.37
N LEU A 105 10.72 11.41 -7.90
CA LEU A 105 10.38 10.21 -7.15
C LEU A 105 11.26 9.05 -7.63
N ALA A 106 11.94 8.37 -6.73
CA ALA A 106 12.63 7.10 -7.01
C ALA A 106 11.67 5.95 -6.67
N CYS A 107 11.16 5.27 -7.70
CA CYS A 107 10.05 4.34 -7.59
C CYS A 107 10.45 2.90 -7.89
N GLY A 108 10.08 1.99 -7.00
CA GLY A 108 10.23 0.54 -7.08
C GLY A 108 10.01 -0.09 -5.71
N MET A 109 9.35 -1.23 -5.66
CA MET A 109 8.83 -1.85 -4.44
C MET A 109 9.81 -2.82 -3.80
N TYR A 110 10.47 -3.66 -4.63
CA TYR A 110 11.34 -4.74 -4.15
C TYR A 110 12.60 -4.89 -4.97
N THR A 111 13.66 -5.40 -4.33
CA THR A 111 14.98 -5.63 -4.94
C THR A 111 15.22 -7.06 -5.43
N ASN A 112 14.29 -7.99 -5.18
CA ASN A 112 14.44 -9.38 -5.56
C ASN A 112 14.54 -9.61 -7.08
N ALA A 113 15.04 -10.77 -7.49
CA ALA A 113 15.31 -11.06 -8.90
C ALA A 113 14.07 -11.09 -9.81
N ARG A 114 12.88 -11.31 -9.26
CA ARG A 114 11.61 -11.38 -10.02
C ARG A 114 10.97 -10.02 -10.26
N THR A 115 11.36 -9.01 -9.47
CA THR A 115 10.84 -7.66 -9.58
C THR A 115 11.52 -6.93 -10.75
N PRO A 116 10.79 -6.19 -11.59
CA PRO A 116 11.38 -5.37 -12.63
C PRO A 116 12.24 -4.23 -12.04
N ASP A 117 13.10 -3.67 -12.86
CA ASP A 117 13.83 -2.45 -12.51
C ASP A 117 12.85 -1.29 -12.29
N GLY A 118 13.27 -0.34 -11.46
CA GLY A 118 12.48 0.83 -11.12
C GLY A 118 12.63 1.98 -12.10
N ALA A 119 12.07 3.11 -11.73
CA ALA A 119 12.14 4.34 -12.51
C ALA A 119 12.28 5.57 -11.63
N ILE A 120 12.84 6.64 -12.21
CA ILE A 120 12.73 7.99 -11.66
C ILE A 120 11.58 8.68 -12.37
N LEU A 121 10.61 9.15 -11.60
CA LEU A 121 9.49 9.95 -12.10
C LEU A 121 9.80 11.42 -11.84
N LEU A 122 9.83 12.24 -12.92
CA LEU A 122 10.15 13.65 -12.86
C LEU A 122 8.91 14.48 -13.15
N SER A 123 8.60 15.43 -12.29
CA SER A 123 7.56 16.43 -12.52
C SER A 123 8.12 17.83 -12.62
N ARG A 124 7.42 18.69 -13.36
CA ARG A 124 7.68 20.14 -13.51
C ARG A 124 6.48 21.00 -13.17
N ASP A 125 5.48 20.39 -12.56
CA ASP A 125 4.18 20.98 -12.24
C ASP A 125 3.64 20.51 -10.87
N ARG A 126 4.57 20.27 -9.94
CA ARG A 126 4.30 19.80 -8.55
C ARG A 126 3.64 18.43 -8.51
N GLY A 127 3.97 17.54 -9.44
CA GLY A 127 3.44 16.18 -9.45
C GLY A 127 2.07 16.03 -10.12
N LYS A 128 1.59 17.04 -10.88
CA LYS A 128 0.35 16.87 -11.68
C LYS A 128 0.60 15.95 -12.87
N THR A 129 1.77 16.04 -13.47
CA THR A 129 2.22 15.15 -14.54
C THR A 129 3.65 14.69 -14.31
N PHE A 130 3.99 13.51 -14.85
CA PHE A 130 5.30 12.92 -14.71
C PHE A 130 5.90 12.51 -16.05
N ARG A 131 7.21 12.74 -16.20
CA ARG A 131 8.04 12.06 -17.16
C ARG A 131 8.74 10.90 -16.48
N ARG A 132 8.60 9.69 -17.03
CA ARG A 132 9.30 8.49 -16.59
C ARG A 132 10.69 8.40 -17.20
N VAL A 133 11.70 8.10 -16.38
CA VAL A 133 13.06 7.73 -16.77
C VAL A 133 13.36 6.35 -16.18
N ASN A 134 13.44 5.35 -17.02
CA ASN A 134 13.83 4.00 -16.61
C ASN A 134 15.30 3.97 -16.24
N VAL A 135 15.63 3.29 -15.14
CA VAL A 135 17.00 3.13 -14.65
C VAL A 135 17.26 1.65 -14.38
N PRO A 136 18.47 1.12 -14.62
CA PRO A 136 18.81 -0.28 -14.35
C PRO A 136 19.06 -0.49 -12.84
N ILE A 137 18.10 -0.08 -12.01
CA ILE A 137 18.18 -0.05 -10.56
C ILE A 137 16.90 -0.62 -10.00
N LYS A 138 17.02 -1.54 -9.05
CA LYS A 138 15.89 -2.00 -8.24
C LYS A 138 15.82 -1.18 -6.97
N PHE A 139 14.63 -0.70 -6.65
CA PHE A 139 14.35 0.03 -5.42
C PHE A 139 13.58 -0.86 -4.44
N GLY A 140 13.69 -0.58 -3.16
CA GLY A 140 13.07 -1.35 -2.08
C GLY A 140 12.07 -0.52 -1.27
N GLY A 141 11.17 0.20 -1.98
CA GLY A 141 10.17 1.04 -1.34
C GLY A 141 9.29 0.31 -0.32
N ASN A 142 9.22 -1.04 -0.38
CA ASN A 142 8.54 -1.88 0.62
C ASN A 142 9.49 -2.90 1.28
N GLU A 143 10.75 -2.53 1.47
CA GLU A 143 11.73 -3.38 2.18
C GLU A 143 12.23 -2.70 3.45
N ASN A 144 12.94 -3.43 4.32
CA ASN A 144 13.59 -2.85 5.48
C ASN A 144 14.49 -1.67 5.09
N GLY A 145 14.50 -0.62 5.91
CA GLY A 145 15.20 0.62 5.60
C GLY A 145 14.45 1.55 4.64
N ARG A 146 13.20 1.26 4.29
CA ARG A 146 12.38 2.14 3.43
C ARG A 146 12.08 3.50 4.06
N GLY A 147 11.99 3.57 5.38
CA GLY A 147 11.84 4.84 6.09
C GLY A 147 13.11 5.69 6.15
N ASN A 148 14.29 5.15 5.83
CA ASN A 148 15.55 5.89 5.83
C ASN A 148 15.58 6.93 4.70
N GLY A 149 16.39 7.95 4.82
CA GLY A 149 16.56 8.87 3.71
C GLY A 149 16.75 10.34 4.03
N GLU A 150 16.62 11.19 3.02
CA GLU A 150 16.25 10.82 1.64
C GLU A 150 17.49 10.36 0.86
N ARG A 151 17.33 9.32 0.05
CA ARG A 151 18.40 8.73 -0.78
C ARG A 151 18.64 9.51 -2.06
N LEU A 152 17.60 10.18 -2.55
CA LEU A 152 17.62 11.07 -3.72
C LEU A 152 17.73 12.52 -3.24
N ALA A 153 18.71 13.24 -3.75
CA ALA A 153 18.93 14.62 -3.39
C ALA A 153 19.23 15.48 -4.63
N VAL A 154 18.67 16.69 -4.64
CA VAL A 154 18.98 17.74 -5.64
C VAL A 154 19.99 18.70 -5.02
N ASP A 155 21.01 19.09 -5.79
CA ASP A 155 21.99 20.08 -5.35
C ASP A 155 21.30 21.45 -5.16
N PRO A 156 21.32 22.02 -3.96
CA PRO A 156 20.66 23.28 -3.65
C PRO A 156 21.29 24.50 -4.36
N ASN A 157 22.52 24.37 -4.86
CA ASN A 157 23.20 25.41 -5.62
C ASN A 157 23.03 25.26 -7.14
N ASP A 158 22.88 24.02 -7.64
CA ASP A 158 22.66 23.72 -9.05
C ASP A 158 21.64 22.59 -9.26
N GLY A 159 20.38 22.94 -9.44
CA GLY A 159 19.28 21.98 -9.64
C GLY A 159 19.43 21.06 -10.86
N ARG A 160 20.49 21.20 -11.68
CA ARG A 160 20.82 20.22 -12.72
C ARG A 160 21.46 18.97 -12.16
N VAL A 161 22.10 19.06 -10.98
CA VAL A 161 22.86 18.00 -10.35
C VAL A 161 22.02 17.29 -9.30
N LEU A 162 21.90 15.98 -9.47
CA LEU A 162 21.25 15.10 -8.49
C LEU A 162 22.18 13.94 -8.17
N PHE A 163 22.07 13.45 -6.93
CA PHE A 163 22.65 12.17 -6.52
C PHE A 163 21.57 11.25 -5.98
N LEU A 164 21.77 9.96 -6.20
CA LEU A 164 20.85 8.89 -5.75
C LEU A 164 21.67 7.76 -5.15
N GLY A 165 21.46 7.54 -3.86
CA GLY A 165 21.93 6.35 -3.17
C GLY A 165 21.01 5.17 -3.43
N THR A 166 21.59 4.00 -3.67
CA THR A 166 20.80 2.79 -3.96
C THR A 166 21.13 1.66 -2.97
N ARG A 167 20.29 0.65 -2.94
CA ARG A 167 20.46 -0.51 -2.07
C ARG A 167 21.59 -1.42 -2.52
N HIS A 168 21.69 -1.70 -3.83
CA HIS A 168 22.65 -2.65 -4.39
C HIS A 168 23.53 -2.10 -5.49
N ALA A 169 23.10 -1.00 -6.14
CA ALA A 169 23.74 -0.52 -7.36
C ALA A 169 24.75 0.62 -7.11
N GLY A 170 25.04 0.95 -5.83
CA GLY A 170 25.96 2.01 -5.46
C GLY A 170 25.36 3.41 -5.55
N LEU A 171 26.22 4.41 -5.75
CA LEU A 171 25.84 5.82 -5.87
C LEU A 171 25.69 6.21 -7.33
N TRP A 172 24.64 6.94 -7.67
CA TRP A 172 24.36 7.42 -9.02
C TRP A 172 24.26 8.94 -9.06
N ARG A 173 24.61 9.52 -10.20
CA ARG A 173 24.60 10.97 -10.44
C ARG A 173 23.89 11.31 -11.74
N SER A 174 23.07 12.34 -11.71
CA SER A 174 22.59 13.07 -12.90
C SER A 174 23.23 14.47 -12.94
N ALA A 175 23.44 15.00 -14.15
CA ALA A 175 23.91 16.37 -14.39
C ALA A 175 22.93 17.17 -15.27
N ASP A 176 21.74 16.62 -15.54
CA ASP A 176 20.76 17.15 -16.49
C ASP A 176 19.32 17.11 -15.95
N ARG A 177 19.17 17.35 -14.63
CA ARG A 177 17.87 17.33 -13.94
C ARG A 177 17.18 15.95 -13.96
N GLY A 178 17.95 14.88 -13.78
CA GLY A 178 17.44 13.52 -13.68
C GLY A 178 17.05 12.86 -15.00
N LEU A 179 17.38 13.46 -16.15
CA LEU A 179 17.06 12.89 -17.47
C LEU A 179 17.96 11.72 -17.83
N THR A 180 19.23 11.79 -17.42
CA THR A 180 20.20 10.69 -17.56
C THR A 180 20.93 10.45 -16.24
N TRP A 181 21.30 9.19 -16.00
CA TRP A 181 21.92 8.76 -14.77
C TRP A 181 23.16 7.93 -15.05
N ASN A 182 24.25 8.25 -14.36
CA ASN A 182 25.49 7.51 -14.44
C ASN A 182 25.93 7.05 -13.05
N ARG A 183 26.47 5.86 -12.96
CA ARG A 183 27.04 5.36 -11.72
C ARG A 183 28.29 6.19 -11.36
N VAL A 184 28.47 6.46 -10.07
CA VAL A 184 29.65 7.13 -9.52
C VAL A 184 30.68 6.05 -9.13
N ASP A 185 31.51 5.64 -10.09
CA ASP A 185 32.45 4.53 -9.89
C ASP A 185 33.56 4.84 -8.85
N SER A 186 33.79 6.13 -8.57
CA SER A 186 34.71 6.57 -7.49
C SER A 186 34.16 6.25 -6.09
N PHE A 187 32.84 6.02 -5.92
CA PHE A 187 32.23 5.56 -4.68
C PHE A 187 32.19 4.05 -4.64
N THR A 188 33.12 3.42 -3.92
CA THR A 188 33.31 1.97 -3.91
C THR A 188 32.56 1.26 -2.79
N GLU A 189 31.97 2.00 -1.86
CA GLU A 189 31.26 1.45 -0.70
C GLU A 189 29.83 1.02 -1.10
N THR A 190 29.75 -0.21 -1.64
CA THR A 190 28.50 -0.77 -2.16
C THR A 190 28.11 -2.09 -1.51
N ARG A 191 28.93 -2.57 -0.55
CA ARG A 191 28.69 -3.82 0.17
C ARG A 191 27.88 -3.56 1.42
N GLU A 192 27.08 -4.53 1.76
CA GLU A 192 26.28 -4.53 2.97
C GLU A 192 26.66 -5.70 3.88
N ASP A 193 26.72 -5.41 5.18
CA ASP A 193 27.03 -6.40 6.21
C ASP A 193 25.75 -7.01 6.83
N TYR A 194 24.59 -6.76 6.23
CA TYR A 194 23.32 -7.30 6.72
C TYR A 194 23.18 -8.76 6.31
N PRO A 195 22.94 -9.70 7.25
CA PRO A 195 22.73 -11.09 6.87
C PRO A 195 21.50 -11.21 5.97
N PRO A 196 21.50 -12.11 4.99
CA PRO A 196 20.34 -12.34 4.15
C PRO A 196 19.14 -12.69 5.04
N GLY A 197 18.12 -11.85 5.01
CA GLY A 197 16.85 -12.04 5.67
C GLY A 197 15.79 -12.72 4.77
N PRO A 198 14.53 -12.76 5.22
CA PRO A 198 13.41 -13.15 4.38
C PRO A 198 13.35 -12.32 3.07
N PRO A 199 12.59 -12.74 2.05
CA PRO A 199 12.56 -12.06 0.74
C PRO A 199 12.20 -10.56 0.76
N TRP A 200 11.62 -10.07 1.86
CA TRP A 200 11.31 -8.65 2.09
C TRP A 200 12.40 -7.91 2.88
N ASP A 201 13.47 -8.57 3.28
CA ASP A 201 14.54 -8.06 4.12
C ASP A 201 15.82 -7.91 3.28
N GLY A 202 15.70 -7.11 2.22
CA GLY A 202 16.83 -6.78 1.36
C GLY A 202 17.80 -5.82 2.03
N PRO A 203 19.01 -5.64 1.44
CA PRO A 203 20.01 -4.71 1.95
C PRO A 203 19.51 -3.25 1.88
N SER A 204 19.91 -2.46 2.87
CA SER A 204 19.55 -1.04 2.92
C SER A 204 20.50 -0.15 2.13
N GLY A 205 21.75 -0.56 1.94
CA GLY A 205 22.75 0.13 1.12
C GLY A 205 22.99 1.59 1.52
N ILE A 206 23.00 2.49 0.54
CA ILE A 206 23.14 3.92 0.77
C ILE A 206 21.80 4.50 1.21
N VAL A 207 21.74 5.11 2.41
CA VAL A 207 20.49 5.51 3.06
C VAL A 207 20.19 7.00 2.96
N PHE A 208 21.19 7.86 2.75
CA PHE A 208 20.96 9.28 2.49
C PHE A 208 22.09 9.92 1.68
N VAL A 209 21.77 11.01 1.01
CA VAL A 209 22.71 11.94 0.37
C VAL A 209 22.41 13.36 0.84
N VAL A 210 23.42 14.08 1.33
CA VAL A 210 23.30 15.45 1.84
C VAL A 210 24.35 16.35 1.18
N PHE A 211 23.91 17.39 0.46
CA PHE A 211 24.78 18.42 -0.05
C PHE A 211 25.05 19.50 1.04
N ASP A 212 26.28 20.04 1.05
CA ASP A 212 26.57 21.24 1.82
C ASP A 212 26.44 22.50 0.94
N PRO A 213 25.34 23.26 1.03
CA PRO A 213 25.12 24.43 0.19
C PRO A 213 26.12 25.55 0.45
N ARG A 214 26.79 25.55 1.61
CA ARG A 214 27.80 26.56 1.98
C ARG A 214 29.12 26.37 1.24
N SER A 215 29.34 25.18 0.67
CA SER A 215 30.59 24.80 0.01
C SER A 215 30.73 25.34 -1.41
N GLY A 216 29.65 25.86 -2.00
CA GLY A 216 29.61 26.36 -3.37
C GLY A 216 28.82 27.67 -3.51
N ALA A 217 28.71 28.15 -4.71
CA ALA A 217 27.92 29.33 -5.06
C ALA A 217 26.71 28.93 -5.91
N LYS A 218 25.61 29.68 -5.82
CA LYS A 218 24.43 29.47 -6.68
C LYS A 218 24.79 29.47 -8.16
N GLY A 219 24.29 28.47 -8.87
CA GLY A 219 24.55 28.25 -10.30
C GLY A 219 25.77 27.37 -10.60
N ALA A 220 26.52 26.94 -9.57
CA ALA A 220 27.61 25.97 -9.68
C ALA A 220 27.39 24.79 -8.75
N PRO A 221 27.78 23.56 -9.16
CA PRO A 221 27.63 22.37 -8.33
C PRO A 221 28.32 22.50 -6.96
N SER A 222 27.64 22.04 -5.90
CA SER A 222 28.22 21.98 -4.55
C SER A 222 29.35 20.96 -4.49
N PRO A 223 30.58 21.33 -4.12
CA PRO A 223 31.69 20.38 -4.06
C PRO A 223 31.62 19.45 -2.86
N VAL A 224 31.00 19.86 -1.75
CA VAL A 224 30.92 19.01 -0.52
C VAL A 224 29.60 18.26 -0.46
N ILE A 225 29.73 16.93 -0.41
CA ILE A 225 28.61 16.00 -0.36
C ILE A 225 28.89 14.97 0.71
N TYR A 226 27.88 14.64 1.54
CA TYR A 226 27.91 13.56 2.51
C TYR A 226 27.01 12.42 2.06
N VAL A 227 27.45 11.17 2.24
CA VAL A 227 26.72 9.96 1.91
C VAL A 227 26.77 9.02 3.12
N GLY A 228 25.60 8.61 3.60
CA GLY A 228 25.47 7.61 4.65
C GLY A 228 25.16 6.23 4.05
N ALA A 229 25.89 5.22 4.52
CA ALA A 229 25.67 3.81 4.15
C ALA A 229 25.25 3.00 5.39
N SER A 230 24.31 2.09 5.24
CA SER A 230 23.73 1.28 6.32
C SER A 230 24.70 0.19 6.78
N TYR A 231 25.86 0.59 7.30
CA TYR A 231 26.90 -0.31 7.83
C TYR A 231 27.00 -0.22 9.35
N MET A 232 27.41 -1.33 9.98
CA MET A 232 27.78 -1.43 11.39
C MET A 232 29.20 -1.93 11.51
N HIS A 233 29.87 -1.50 12.59
CA HIS A 233 31.24 -1.89 12.95
C HIS A 233 32.30 -1.57 11.89
N ARG A 234 32.03 -0.58 11.04
CA ARG A 234 32.90 -0.02 10.02
C ARG A 234 32.46 1.39 9.64
N ASP A 235 33.27 2.07 8.82
CA ASP A 235 32.93 3.38 8.29
C ASP A 235 31.60 3.36 7.55
N ASN A 236 30.70 4.29 7.86
CA ASN A 236 29.33 4.38 7.37
C ASN A 236 28.89 5.79 6.94
N LEU A 237 29.77 6.80 7.14
CA LEU A 237 29.61 8.15 6.61
C LEU A 237 30.82 8.52 5.76
N PHE A 238 30.56 8.95 4.54
CA PHE A 238 31.58 9.32 3.55
C PHE A 238 31.36 10.76 3.10
N ARG A 239 32.47 11.43 2.73
CA ARG A 239 32.45 12.81 2.27
C ARG A 239 33.23 12.94 0.97
N SER A 240 32.65 13.64 0.01
CA SER A 240 33.37 14.24 -1.13
C SER A 240 33.64 15.71 -0.86
N ALA A 241 34.72 16.25 -1.44
CA ALA A 241 35.05 17.66 -1.41
C ALA A 241 35.24 18.25 -2.83
N ASP A 242 34.93 17.47 -3.86
CA ASP A 242 35.19 17.76 -5.27
C ASP A 242 34.00 17.39 -6.19
N GLY A 243 32.76 17.44 -5.64
CA GLY A 243 31.55 17.18 -6.40
C GLY A 243 31.32 15.72 -6.75
N GLY A 244 31.86 14.80 -5.95
CA GLY A 244 31.71 13.33 -6.11
C GLY A 244 32.78 12.67 -6.95
N LEU A 245 33.88 13.37 -7.27
CA LEU A 245 35.00 12.79 -8.01
C LEU A 245 35.84 11.87 -7.13
N THR A 246 36.00 12.21 -5.84
CA THR A 246 36.65 11.36 -4.84
C THR A 246 35.88 11.33 -3.53
N TRP A 247 36.04 10.23 -2.77
CA TRP A 247 35.34 10.01 -1.51
C TRP A 247 36.28 9.55 -0.42
N LYS A 248 36.05 10.00 0.82
CA LYS A 248 36.77 9.60 1.99
C LYS A 248 35.80 9.33 3.16
N ALA A 249 36.09 8.32 3.95
CA ALA A 249 35.41 8.14 5.23
C ALA A 249 35.61 9.37 6.13
N VAL A 250 34.56 9.78 6.85
CA VAL A 250 34.66 10.88 7.80
C VAL A 250 35.31 10.36 9.10
N PRO A 251 36.45 10.90 9.51
CA PRO A 251 37.18 10.36 10.68
C PRO A 251 36.37 10.49 11.98
N GLY A 252 36.53 9.50 12.87
CA GLY A 252 35.94 9.52 14.22
C GLY A 252 34.44 9.33 14.28
N GLN A 253 33.82 8.90 13.19
CA GLN A 253 32.38 8.64 13.10
C GLN A 253 31.91 7.50 14.02
N PRO A 254 30.65 7.51 14.52
CA PRO A 254 30.08 6.42 15.29
C PRO A 254 29.81 5.22 14.36
N ALA A 255 30.72 4.23 14.39
CA ALA A 255 30.64 3.05 13.52
C ALA A 255 29.84 1.89 14.12
N GLU A 256 29.43 1.96 15.38
CA GLU A 256 28.72 0.88 16.08
C GLU A 256 27.26 0.69 15.60
N TYR A 257 26.69 1.72 14.99
CA TYR A 257 25.29 1.75 14.56
C TYR A 257 25.17 2.12 13.09
N ARG A 258 24.01 1.83 12.50
CA ARG A 258 23.64 2.20 11.14
C ARG A 258 23.09 3.61 11.11
N PRO A 259 23.57 4.52 10.25
CA PRO A 259 22.89 5.80 10.05
C PRO A 259 21.54 5.59 9.37
N ASN A 260 20.51 6.32 9.81
CA ASN A 260 19.16 6.25 9.26
C ASN A 260 18.77 7.51 8.48
N ARG A 261 18.86 8.67 9.10
CA ARG A 261 18.57 9.97 8.49
C ARG A 261 19.58 11.03 8.94
N ALA A 262 19.77 12.05 8.08
CA ALA A 262 20.69 13.14 8.38
C ALA A 262 20.12 14.49 7.94
N LYS A 263 20.41 15.54 8.72
CA LYS A 263 20.08 16.94 8.41
C LYS A 263 21.28 17.83 8.66
N LEU A 264 21.63 18.63 7.65
CA LEU A 264 22.68 19.65 7.76
C LEU A 264 22.04 21.00 8.10
N ALA A 265 22.39 21.51 9.26
CA ALA A 265 21.95 22.83 9.73
C ALA A 265 22.72 23.97 9.03
N SER A 266 22.15 25.16 9.02
CA SER A 266 22.73 26.34 8.35
C SER A 266 24.09 26.77 8.91
N ASP A 267 24.40 26.44 10.17
CA ASP A 267 25.69 26.70 10.84
C ASP A 267 26.78 25.68 10.49
N GLY A 268 26.42 24.59 9.77
CA GLY A 268 27.32 23.51 9.41
C GLY A 268 27.37 22.36 10.37
N THR A 269 26.44 22.24 11.27
CA THR A 269 26.28 21.06 12.08
C THR A 269 25.48 20.01 11.32
N LEU A 270 26.06 18.82 11.10
CA LEU A 270 25.37 17.68 10.52
C LEU A 270 24.86 16.79 11.67
N TYR A 271 23.54 16.70 11.80
CA TYR A 271 22.86 15.84 12.76
C TYR A 271 22.48 14.53 12.10
N ILE A 272 22.69 13.39 12.77
CA ILE A 272 22.43 12.06 12.25
C ILE A 272 21.77 11.19 13.32
N SER A 273 20.68 10.52 12.98
CA SER A 273 20.07 9.45 13.78
C SER A 273 20.67 8.09 13.39
N TYR A 274 20.84 7.24 14.40
CA TYR A 274 21.45 5.92 14.27
C TYR A 274 20.60 4.84 14.93
N GLY A 275 20.58 3.64 14.34
CA GLY A 275 19.93 2.45 14.89
C GLY A 275 20.73 1.18 14.66
N SER A 276 20.50 0.18 15.47
CA SER A 276 21.09 -1.16 15.28
C SER A 276 20.43 -1.95 14.14
N ASN A 277 19.32 -1.44 13.60
CA ASN A 277 18.56 -1.99 12.47
C ASN A 277 18.06 -0.82 11.60
N PRO A 278 17.92 -0.99 10.28
CA PRO A 278 17.43 0.07 9.41
C PRO A 278 15.93 0.40 9.58
N GLY A 279 15.15 -0.43 10.33
CA GLY A 279 13.70 -0.27 10.45
C GLY A 279 12.91 -0.61 9.18
N PRO A 280 11.59 -0.80 9.28
CA PRO A 280 10.77 -0.76 10.49
C PRO A 280 10.88 -2.01 11.38
N ALA A 281 11.84 -2.90 11.14
CA ALA A 281 12.16 -3.96 12.08
C ALA A 281 12.70 -3.38 13.40
N GLN A 282 12.58 -4.15 14.48
CA GLN A 282 12.92 -3.69 15.82
C GLN A 282 14.38 -3.22 15.93
N MET A 283 14.58 -1.99 16.38
CA MET A 283 15.90 -1.48 16.81
C MET A 283 16.12 -1.82 18.29
N LEU A 284 17.30 -2.31 18.60
CA LEU A 284 17.68 -2.69 19.98
C LEU A 284 18.63 -1.69 20.60
N ASN A 285 19.26 -0.85 19.80
CA ASN A 285 20.22 0.16 20.22
C ASN A 285 20.32 1.27 19.16
N GLY A 286 20.92 2.41 19.51
CA GLY A 286 21.10 3.53 18.61
C GLY A 286 21.32 4.85 19.36
N GLY A 287 21.36 5.95 18.65
CA GLY A 287 21.54 7.27 19.23
C GLY A 287 21.37 8.39 18.22
N VAL A 288 21.58 9.61 18.69
CA VAL A 288 21.63 10.82 17.87
C VAL A 288 23.01 11.46 18.05
N TRP A 289 23.67 11.74 16.93
CA TRP A 289 25.00 12.30 16.91
C TRP A 289 25.05 13.57 16.07
N LYS A 290 25.98 14.45 16.39
CA LYS A 290 26.28 15.62 15.57
C LYS A 290 27.75 15.69 15.20
N LEU A 291 27.99 16.13 13.95
CA LEU A 291 29.30 16.46 13.42
C LEU A 291 29.35 17.96 13.15
N ASP A 292 30.26 18.68 13.79
CA ASP A 292 30.67 20.02 13.34
C ASP A 292 31.51 19.85 12.07
N THR A 293 30.96 20.15 10.91
CA THR A 293 31.63 19.95 9.62
C THR A 293 32.80 20.89 9.40
N ASN A 294 32.94 21.98 10.18
CA ASN A 294 34.03 22.95 10.08
C ASN A 294 35.27 22.44 10.88
N SER A 295 35.06 21.85 12.05
CA SER A 295 36.16 21.36 12.91
C SER A 295 36.39 19.84 12.79
N GLY A 296 35.43 19.08 12.26
CA GLY A 296 35.46 17.61 12.20
C GLY A 296 35.14 16.96 13.56
N ARG A 297 34.65 17.71 14.55
CA ARG A 297 34.38 17.18 15.89
C ARG A 297 33.01 16.52 15.98
N TRP A 298 33.00 15.27 16.45
CA TRP A 298 31.80 14.50 16.78
C TRP A 298 31.35 14.71 18.22
N SER A 299 30.04 14.64 18.47
CA SER A 299 29.45 14.64 19.80
C SER A 299 28.22 13.73 19.83
N ASP A 300 28.17 12.86 20.84
CA ASP A 300 26.97 12.09 21.18
C ASP A 300 25.99 13.04 21.88
N ILE A 301 24.81 13.20 21.31
CA ILE A 301 23.72 14.03 21.80
C ILE A 301 22.44 13.24 22.04
N THR A 302 22.56 11.93 22.22
CA THR A 302 21.43 11.01 22.38
C THR A 302 20.52 11.43 23.56
N PRO A 303 19.21 11.68 23.34
CA PRO A 303 18.29 12.19 24.35
C PRO A 303 18.07 11.23 25.53
N ASP A 304 17.74 9.98 25.22
CA ASP A 304 17.52 8.88 26.15
C ASP A 304 18.34 7.69 25.67
N LYS A 305 19.30 7.24 26.51
CA LYS A 305 20.23 6.20 26.07
C LYS A 305 19.59 4.82 26.19
N PRO A 306 19.52 4.05 25.08
CA PRO A 306 19.07 2.66 25.12
C PRO A 306 19.94 1.82 26.06
N THR A 307 19.32 0.82 26.68
CA THR A 307 20.01 -0.15 27.53
C THR A 307 19.50 -1.56 27.23
N ALA A 308 20.17 -2.59 27.71
CA ALA A 308 19.69 -3.97 27.57
C ALA A 308 18.29 -4.19 28.19
N ALA A 309 17.93 -3.43 29.25
CA ALA A 309 16.60 -3.49 29.87
C ALA A 309 15.56 -2.63 29.14
N LYS A 310 15.99 -1.67 28.34
CA LYS A 310 15.17 -0.75 27.57
C LYS A 310 15.76 -0.61 26.16
N PRO A 311 15.63 -1.65 25.31
CA PRO A 311 16.21 -1.65 23.97
C PRO A 311 15.35 -0.81 23.02
N PHE A 312 15.95 0.12 22.28
CA PHE A 312 15.34 0.91 21.19
C PHE A 312 16.43 1.65 20.40
N GLY A 313 16.06 2.32 19.33
CA GLY A 313 16.96 3.15 18.53
C GLY A 313 16.36 4.52 18.19
N TYR A 314 16.97 5.20 17.21
CA TYR A 314 16.51 6.49 16.71
C TYR A 314 16.35 6.44 15.19
N ALA A 315 15.17 6.82 14.70
CA ALA A 315 14.86 6.74 13.28
C ALA A 315 15.17 8.05 12.54
N ALA A 316 14.78 9.19 13.08
CA ALA A 316 14.95 10.47 12.40
C ALA A 316 15.44 11.60 13.32
N VAL A 317 15.96 12.63 12.67
CA VAL A 317 16.24 13.94 13.27
C VAL A 317 15.86 15.03 12.28
N SER A 318 15.20 16.09 12.74
CA SER A 318 14.90 17.28 11.96
C SER A 318 15.42 18.54 12.68
N VAL A 319 15.85 19.53 11.91
CA VAL A 319 16.42 20.79 12.41
C VAL A 319 15.54 21.94 11.95
N ASP A 320 15.27 22.86 12.86
CA ASP A 320 14.53 24.08 12.55
C ASP A 320 15.35 24.98 11.62
N ALA A 321 14.85 25.23 10.43
CA ALA A 321 15.53 26.06 9.45
C ALA A 321 15.79 27.52 9.93
N ARG A 322 15.02 27.97 10.91
CA ARG A 322 15.10 29.34 11.49
C ARG A 322 16.02 29.40 12.70
N ASN A 323 16.34 28.24 13.32
CA ASN A 323 17.25 28.14 14.46
C ASN A 323 18.06 26.83 14.36
N PRO A 324 19.33 26.87 13.92
CA PRO A 324 20.13 25.66 13.72
C PRO A 324 20.44 24.89 15.02
N GLN A 325 20.17 25.49 16.20
CA GLN A 325 20.32 24.83 17.49
C GLN A 325 19.03 24.17 17.99
N ALA A 326 17.90 24.41 17.29
CA ALA A 326 16.62 23.80 17.60
C ALA A 326 16.36 22.59 16.73
N LEU A 327 16.14 21.43 17.36
CA LEU A 327 15.97 20.15 16.67
C LEU A 327 14.98 19.25 17.38
N ILE A 328 14.50 18.25 16.66
CA ILE A 328 13.64 17.19 17.17
C ILE A 328 14.16 15.84 16.68
N ALA A 329 14.10 14.82 17.53
CA ALA A 329 14.49 13.45 17.20
C ALA A 329 13.38 12.47 17.56
N SER A 330 13.21 11.41 16.75
CA SER A 330 12.24 10.34 16.99
C SER A 330 12.91 9.09 17.56
N SER A 331 12.36 8.54 18.66
CA SER A 331 12.68 7.17 19.07
C SER A 331 12.10 6.15 18.11
N PHE A 332 12.63 4.94 18.12
CA PHE A 332 12.09 3.84 17.34
C PHE A 332 12.17 2.51 18.10
N GLY A 333 11.02 1.86 18.27
CA GLY A 333 10.91 0.62 19.01
C GLY A 333 11.02 0.82 20.52
N ARG A 334 10.83 2.05 21.02
CA ARG A 334 10.96 2.38 22.45
C ARG A 334 9.83 1.73 23.26
N PRO A 335 10.15 0.83 24.21
CA PRO A 335 9.16 0.00 24.86
C PRO A 335 8.35 0.78 25.91
N GLY A 336 7.17 0.26 26.29
CA GLY A 336 6.27 0.89 27.25
C GLY A 336 6.89 1.09 28.65
N ASN A 337 7.82 0.21 29.09
CA ASN A 337 8.56 0.39 30.34
C ASN A 337 9.59 1.54 30.29
N ALA A 338 9.88 2.09 29.10
CA ALA A 338 10.64 3.30 28.88
C ALA A 338 9.75 4.53 28.60
N GLY A 339 8.42 4.37 28.63
CA GLY A 339 7.44 5.43 28.35
C GLY A 339 6.82 5.33 26.94
N GLY A 340 7.16 4.30 26.14
CA GLY A 340 6.71 4.13 24.75
C GLY A 340 7.45 5.03 23.77
N GLU A 341 7.05 4.99 22.50
CA GLU A 341 7.60 5.88 21.46
C GLU A 341 7.43 7.36 21.85
N ASP A 342 8.45 8.15 21.61
CA ASP A 342 8.45 9.58 21.92
C ASP A 342 9.25 10.39 20.89
N LEU A 343 8.95 11.66 20.83
CA LEU A 343 9.78 12.69 20.21
C LEU A 343 10.55 13.44 21.29
N PHE A 344 11.77 13.84 20.98
CA PHE A 344 12.61 14.62 21.88
C PHE A 344 12.97 15.95 21.23
N ARG A 345 12.67 17.05 21.94
CA ARG A 345 12.94 18.42 21.50
C ARG A 345 14.16 19.01 22.22
N SER A 346 15.07 19.64 21.47
CA SER A 346 16.20 20.44 21.99
C SER A 346 16.19 21.81 21.34
N ILE A 347 16.69 22.84 22.08
CA ILE A 347 16.89 24.21 21.56
C ILE A 347 18.33 24.70 21.75
N ASP A 348 19.23 23.83 22.16
CA ASP A 348 20.63 24.11 22.50
C ASP A 348 21.62 23.16 21.76
N GLY A 349 21.21 22.69 20.58
CA GLY A 349 22.04 21.82 19.75
C GLY A 349 22.22 20.43 20.34
N GLY A 350 21.23 19.92 21.10
CA GLY A 350 21.24 18.59 21.68
C GLY A 350 22.00 18.48 23.01
N GLN A 351 22.31 19.59 23.66
CA GLN A 351 22.92 19.54 25.01
C GLN A 351 21.88 19.11 26.04
N THR A 352 20.65 19.60 25.92
CA THR A 352 19.52 19.21 26.75
C THR A 352 18.30 18.85 25.87
N TRP A 353 17.48 17.95 26.41
CA TRP A 353 16.30 17.43 25.69
C TRP A 353 15.07 17.43 26.60
N LYS A 354 13.91 17.66 25.97
CA LYS A 354 12.60 17.50 26.58
C LYS A 354 11.79 16.45 25.80
N PRO A 355 11.21 15.44 26.48
CA PRO A 355 10.28 14.53 25.83
C PRO A 355 9.01 15.31 25.44
N VAL A 356 8.49 15.03 24.25
CA VAL A 356 7.32 15.74 23.73
C VAL A 356 6.03 15.07 24.19
N PHE A 357 5.92 13.76 24.05
CA PHE A 357 4.73 13.01 24.48
C PHE A 357 4.78 12.73 25.98
N GLY A 358 5.93 12.31 26.51
CA GLY A 358 6.14 12.14 27.94
C GLY A 358 6.02 13.44 28.75
N GLY A 359 6.16 14.60 28.08
CA GLY A 359 5.90 15.92 28.64
C GLY A 359 4.42 16.33 28.71
N GLY A 360 3.49 15.48 28.29
CA GLY A 360 2.04 15.71 28.32
C GLY A 360 1.41 16.01 26.96
N GLY A 361 1.96 15.51 25.86
CA GLY A 361 1.35 15.63 24.51
C GLY A 361 -0.06 15.06 24.46
N THR A 362 -0.98 15.77 23.81
CA THR A 362 -2.37 15.34 23.62
C THR A 362 -2.66 15.07 22.14
N PHE A 363 -3.57 14.13 21.86
CA PHE A 363 -3.88 13.69 20.52
C PHE A 363 -5.37 13.84 20.21
N ASP A 364 -5.69 14.41 19.04
CA ASP A 364 -7.02 14.45 18.46
C ASP A 364 -7.13 13.37 17.37
N PHE A 365 -7.96 12.37 17.62
CA PHE A 365 -8.21 11.24 16.73
C PHE A 365 -9.50 11.41 15.89
N SER A 366 -10.15 12.55 15.93
CA SER A 366 -11.46 12.78 15.30
C SER A 366 -11.47 12.48 13.79
N LEU A 367 -10.35 12.71 13.10
CA LEU A 367 -10.21 12.44 11.67
C LEU A 367 -9.97 10.94 11.34
N ALA A 368 -9.48 10.14 12.29
CA ALA A 368 -9.27 8.69 12.14
C ALA A 368 -9.52 7.99 13.49
N PRO A 369 -10.78 7.77 13.89
CA PRO A 369 -11.10 7.27 15.24
C PRO A 369 -10.43 5.95 15.59
N TYR A 370 -10.16 5.08 14.61
CA TYR A 370 -9.55 3.77 14.83
C TYR A 370 -8.14 3.82 15.42
N VAL A 371 -7.35 4.87 15.12
CA VAL A 371 -5.98 4.98 15.65
C VAL A 371 -5.95 5.30 17.13
N SER A 372 -7.06 5.70 17.76
CA SER A 372 -7.14 5.94 19.20
C SER A 372 -6.91 4.67 20.05
N HIS A 373 -7.14 3.51 19.46
CA HIS A 373 -6.95 2.20 20.10
C HIS A 373 -5.61 1.56 19.75
N THR A 374 -4.79 2.25 18.96
CA THR A 374 -3.50 1.74 18.49
C THR A 374 -2.38 2.59 19.09
N PRO A 375 -1.40 2.00 19.80
CA PRO A 375 -0.26 2.76 20.28
C PRO A 375 0.50 3.36 19.09
N ILE A 376 1.13 4.52 19.28
CA ILE A 376 2.09 5.07 18.33
C ILE A 376 3.20 4.02 18.18
N HIS A 377 3.43 3.60 16.94
CA HIS A 377 4.46 2.62 16.61
C HIS A 377 5.03 2.94 15.24
N TRP A 378 6.23 2.47 14.96
CA TRP A 378 6.96 2.83 13.77
C TRP A 378 7.04 4.36 13.57
N LEU A 379 7.32 5.07 14.67
CA LEU A 379 7.55 6.50 14.65
C LEU A 379 8.87 6.75 13.90
N PHE A 380 8.77 6.84 12.57
CA PHE A 380 9.97 6.85 11.74
C PHE A 380 10.42 8.28 11.43
N ASP A 381 9.71 8.97 10.56
CA ASP A 381 10.08 10.31 10.15
C ASP A 381 9.50 11.39 11.05
N VAL A 382 10.25 12.45 11.24
CA VAL A 382 9.80 13.68 11.89
C VAL A 382 10.39 14.88 11.18
N GLU A 383 9.55 15.86 10.81
CA GLU A 383 9.98 17.05 10.10
C GLU A 383 9.38 18.32 10.70
N ILE A 384 10.22 19.35 10.88
CA ILE A 384 9.81 20.72 11.25
C ILE A 384 9.58 21.50 9.96
N ASP A 385 8.47 22.23 9.86
CA ASP A 385 8.19 23.10 8.73
C ASP A 385 9.25 24.22 8.66
N PRO A 386 9.97 24.38 7.53
CA PRO A 386 11.03 25.39 7.41
C PRO A 386 10.51 26.82 7.54
N PHE A 387 9.20 27.05 7.45
CA PHE A 387 8.58 28.36 7.56
C PHE A 387 7.88 28.62 8.90
N ASP A 388 7.70 27.57 9.73
CA ASP A 388 7.01 27.67 11.03
C ASP A 388 7.60 26.69 12.04
N SER A 389 8.36 27.21 13.00
CA SER A 389 8.99 26.42 14.08
C SER A 389 7.96 25.74 15.00
N GLY A 390 6.70 26.20 15.00
CA GLY A 390 5.60 25.60 15.74
C GLY A 390 4.95 24.42 15.01
N HIS A 391 5.10 24.36 13.70
CA HIS A 391 4.54 23.29 12.86
C HIS A 391 5.54 22.15 12.70
N ALA A 392 5.14 20.95 13.09
CA ALA A 392 5.91 19.73 12.85
C ALA A 392 4.97 18.57 12.52
N MET A 393 5.50 17.62 11.77
CA MET A 393 4.81 16.39 11.37
C MET A 393 5.65 15.19 11.73
N PHE A 394 5.00 14.06 12.07
CA PHE A 394 5.68 12.78 12.18
C PHE A 394 4.84 11.66 11.58
N THR A 395 5.51 10.57 11.19
CA THR A 395 4.91 9.41 10.52
C THR A 395 4.86 8.20 11.45
N THR A 396 3.90 7.30 11.19
CA THR A 396 3.73 6.04 11.90
C THR A 396 3.38 4.93 10.92
N GLY A 397 3.33 3.68 11.38
CA GLY A 397 2.82 2.54 10.63
C GLY A 397 1.36 2.69 10.20
N TYR A 398 0.66 3.76 10.62
CA TYR A 398 -0.76 3.97 10.35
C TYR A 398 -1.07 5.40 9.87
N GLY A 399 -0.17 6.00 9.14
CA GLY A 399 -0.30 7.38 8.68
C GLY A 399 0.62 8.32 9.46
N GLY A 400 0.10 9.38 10.05
CA GLY A 400 0.92 10.32 10.79
C GLY A 400 0.12 11.43 11.47
N TYR A 401 0.85 12.30 12.16
CA TYR A 401 0.30 13.38 12.97
C TYR A 401 1.02 14.69 12.70
N GLU A 402 0.33 15.80 12.93
CA GLU A 402 0.90 17.15 12.89
C GLU A 402 0.54 17.96 14.14
N THR A 403 1.39 18.90 14.49
CA THR A 403 1.17 19.92 15.53
C THR A 403 1.49 21.30 14.98
N PHE A 404 0.86 22.35 15.55
CA PHE A 404 1.14 23.75 15.26
C PHE A 404 1.64 24.49 16.51
N ASN A 405 1.95 23.75 17.57
CA ASN A 405 2.48 24.32 18.82
C ASN A 405 3.67 23.54 19.38
N LEU A 406 4.55 23.02 18.50
CA LEU A 406 5.76 22.31 18.93
C LEU A 406 6.60 23.12 19.92
N THR A 407 6.75 24.43 19.69
CA THR A 407 7.53 25.34 20.54
C THR A 407 6.99 25.53 21.96
N ASP A 408 5.77 25.09 22.24
CA ASP A 408 5.23 25.10 23.61
C ASP A 408 6.03 24.18 24.56
N VAL A 409 6.65 23.09 24.02
CA VAL A 409 7.57 22.23 24.80
C VAL A 409 8.73 23.02 25.35
N ASP A 410 9.24 24.00 24.60
CA ASP A 410 10.37 24.84 25.01
C ASP A 410 10.04 25.62 26.32
N ALA A 411 8.77 26.03 26.45
CA ALA A 411 8.23 26.70 27.63
C ALA A 411 7.66 25.74 28.70
N GLY A 412 7.83 24.43 28.56
CA GLY A 412 7.27 23.42 29.46
C GLY A 412 5.74 23.28 29.41
N LYS A 413 5.14 23.67 28.28
CA LYS A 413 3.71 23.49 28.00
C LYS A 413 3.48 22.23 27.16
N THR A 414 2.23 21.76 27.14
CA THR A 414 1.80 20.58 26.40
C THR A 414 1.64 20.87 24.91
N THR A 415 2.02 19.90 24.04
CA THR A 415 1.74 19.93 22.61
C THR A 415 0.38 19.31 22.31
N ARG A 416 -0.22 19.73 21.19
CA ARG A 416 -1.47 19.17 20.64
C ARG A 416 -1.23 18.65 19.24
N TRP A 417 -1.47 17.36 19.08
CA TRP A 417 -1.28 16.64 17.83
C TRP A 417 -2.63 16.22 17.24
N ARG A 418 -2.76 16.31 15.94
CA ARG A 418 -3.93 15.81 15.22
C ARG A 418 -3.49 14.87 14.11
N VAL A 419 -4.38 13.96 13.69
CA VAL A 419 -4.13 13.11 12.54
C VAL A 419 -3.95 13.98 11.28
N MET A 420 -2.89 13.74 10.51
CA MET A 420 -2.57 14.50 9.31
C MET A 420 -2.86 13.76 8.01
N SER A 421 -3.37 12.51 8.08
CA SER A 421 -3.42 11.58 6.95
C SER A 421 -4.63 11.75 6.03
N THR A 422 -5.45 12.80 6.20
CA THR A 422 -6.61 13.05 5.33
C THR A 422 -6.21 13.04 3.85
N GLY A 423 -6.75 12.09 3.06
CA GLY A 423 -6.43 11.89 1.65
C GLY A 423 -5.34 10.85 1.39
N ILE A 424 -4.56 10.45 2.38
CA ILE A 424 -3.75 9.23 2.32
C ILE A 424 -4.66 8.06 2.68
N GLU A 425 -4.75 7.10 1.78
CA GLU A 425 -5.50 5.86 1.96
C GLU A 425 -4.59 4.71 1.52
N GLU A 426 -3.86 4.16 2.47
CA GLU A 426 -2.84 3.16 2.20
C GLU A 426 -3.20 1.86 2.90
N THR A 427 -3.96 0.99 2.21
CA THR A 427 -4.36 -0.33 2.71
C THR A 427 -4.35 -1.38 1.63
N VAL A 428 -4.11 -2.63 2.02
CA VAL A 428 -4.27 -3.82 1.16
C VAL A 428 -5.66 -4.41 1.36
N ALA A 429 -6.49 -4.37 0.32
CA ALA A 429 -7.79 -5.03 0.34
C ALA A 429 -7.61 -6.54 0.20
N LEU A 430 -8.17 -7.31 1.13
CA LEU A 430 -8.16 -8.78 1.12
C LEU A 430 -9.52 -9.37 0.72
N GLU A 431 -10.63 -8.66 0.99
CA GLU A 431 -11.97 -8.98 0.50
C GLU A 431 -12.88 -7.73 0.62
N LEU A 432 -13.91 -7.63 -0.21
CA LEU A 432 -14.92 -6.59 -0.17
C LEU A 432 -16.32 -7.21 -0.09
N LEU A 433 -17.15 -6.75 0.84
CA LEU A 433 -18.53 -7.18 0.99
C LEU A 433 -19.48 -5.99 0.97
N SER A 434 -20.28 -5.84 -0.11
CA SER A 434 -21.40 -4.91 -0.13
C SER A 434 -22.71 -5.69 0.10
N PRO A 435 -23.30 -5.64 1.31
CA PRO A 435 -24.52 -6.39 1.59
C PRO A 435 -25.75 -5.73 0.91
N PRO A 436 -26.80 -6.52 0.54
CA PRO A 436 -27.98 -5.99 -0.12
C PRO A 436 -28.84 -5.08 0.78
N LYS A 437 -28.61 -5.10 2.09
CA LYS A 437 -29.25 -4.23 3.09
C LYS A 437 -28.23 -3.79 4.14
N GLY A 438 -28.43 -2.63 4.73
CA GLY A 438 -27.56 -2.12 5.80
C GLY A 438 -26.42 -1.26 5.26
N ALA A 439 -25.22 -1.44 5.80
CA ALA A 439 -24.01 -0.69 5.46
C ALA A 439 -23.74 -0.67 3.95
N HIS A 440 -23.07 0.36 3.47
CA HIS A 440 -22.67 0.44 2.06
C HIS A 440 -21.64 -0.64 1.72
N LEU A 441 -20.64 -0.77 2.58
CA LEU A 441 -19.51 -1.67 2.36
C LEU A 441 -18.96 -2.16 3.71
N LEU A 442 -18.53 -3.40 3.75
CA LEU A 442 -17.63 -3.94 4.77
C LEU A 442 -16.33 -4.31 4.07
N THR A 443 -15.22 -3.93 4.67
CA THR A 443 -13.88 -4.17 4.12
C THR A 443 -13.13 -5.18 4.97
N ALA A 444 -12.49 -6.14 4.33
CA ALA A 444 -11.48 -7.01 4.93
C ALA A 444 -10.12 -6.54 4.42
N ILE A 445 -9.25 -6.12 5.33
CA ILE A 445 -7.95 -5.54 4.98
C ILE A 445 -6.82 -6.14 5.81
N GLY A 446 -5.60 -6.00 5.30
CA GLY A 446 -4.38 -6.30 6.03
C GLY A 446 -4.16 -5.32 7.18
N ASP A 447 -3.42 -5.76 8.19
CA ASP A 447 -2.90 -5.00 9.34
C ASP A 447 -3.94 -4.44 10.32
N TYR A 448 -5.19 -4.20 9.88
CA TYR A 448 -6.28 -3.62 10.70
C TYR A 448 -7.54 -4.44 10.80
N GLY A 449 -7.64 -5.54 10.10
CA GLY A 449 -8.86 -6.34 10.05
C GLY A 449 -9.95 -5.75 9.14
N GLY A 450 -10.28 -4.49 9.21
CA GLY A 450 -11.28 -3.87 8.34
C GLY A 450 -12.32 -3.03 9.05
N PHE A 451 -13.29 -2.51 8.28
CA PHE A 451 -14.25 -1.52 8.74
C PHE A 451 -15.65 -1.77 8.20
N VAL A 452 -16.66 -1.23 8.89
CA VAL A 452 -18.06 -1.15 8.43
C VAL A 452 -18.33 0.28 8.00
N HIS A 453 -18.54 0.51 6.71
CA HIS A 453 -18.76 1.83 6.13
C HIS A 453 -20.26 2.12 5.94
N TRP A 454 -20.82 2.89 6.85
CA TRP A 454 -22.19 3.42 6.77
C TRP A 454 -22.26 4.72 5.94
N ASP A 455 -21.16 5.45 5.91
CA ASP A 455 -20.89 6.62 5.07
C ASP A 455 -19.53 6.42 4.41
N LEU A 456 -19.46 6.49 3.09
CA LEU A 456 -18.22 6.25 2.34
C LEU A 456 -17.29 7.47 2.36
N ASP A 457 -17.84 8.66 2.59
CA ASP A 457 -17.13 9.94 2.58
C ASP A 457 -16.65 10.36 3.99
N LYS A 458 -16.80 9.47 4.99
CA LYS A 458 -16.35 9.69 6.37
C LYS A 458 -15.65 8.45 6.92
N PRO A 459 -14.63 8.61 7.77
CA PRO A 459 -14.04 7.48 8.48
C PRO A 459 -15.09 6.79 9.36
N ALA A 460 -14.92 5.48 9.52
CA ALA A 460 -15.83 4.69 10.35
C ALA A 460 -15.80 5.19 11.81
N PRO A 461 -16.95 5.51 12.42
CA PRO A 461 -16.99 6.19 13.71
C PRO A 461 -16.52 5.32 14.89
N VAL A 462 -16.58 4.00 14.75
CA VAL A 462 -16.17 3.04 15.79
C VAL A 462 -14.75 2.54 15.56
N GLY A 463 -14.07 2.99 14.48
CA GLY A 463 -12.77 2.45 14.08
C GLY A 463 -12.90 1.12 13.37
N ASN A 464 -11.90 0.27 13.50
CA ASN A 464 -11.88 -1.07 12.93
C ASN A 464 -12.83 -2.03 13.69
N TYR A 465 -12.97 -3.24 13.17
CA TYR A 465 -13.81 -4.27 13.82
C TYR A 465 -13.35 -4.55 15.24
N ASP A 466 -14.33 -4.52 16.14
CA ASP A 466 -14.16 -4.90 17.53
C ASP A 466 -14.77 -6.29 17.78
N HIS A 467 -14.34 -7.00 18.82
CA HIS A 467 -14.88 -8.27 19.29
C HIS A 467 -15.14 -9.39 18.22
N PRO A 468 -14.15 -10.14 17.73
CA PRO A 468 -12.72 -10.00 18.04
C PRO A 468 -12.03 -8.96 17.19
N HIS A 469 -10.96 -8.38 17.71
CA HIS A 469 -10.07 -7.50 16.94
C HIS A 469 -9.10 -8.36 16.13
N PHE A 470 -9.06 -8.15 14.80
CA PHE A 470 -8.13 -8.84 13.92
C PHE A 470 -7.02 -7.88 13.45
N GLY A 471 -5.81 -8.39 13.36
CA GLY A 471 -4.75 -7.76 12.56
C GLY A 471 -5.08 -7.90 11.06
N ASN A 472 -5.42 -9.11 10.61
CA ASN A 472 -5.86 -9.35 9.24
C ASN A 472 -7.25 -10.01 9.24
N THR A 473 -8.16 -9.52 8.39
CA THR A 473 -9.38 -10.25 8.00
C THR A 473 -9.16 -10.80 6.59
N ASN A 474 -9.23 -12.13 6.43
CA ASN A 474 -8.98 -12.78 5.14
C ASN A 474 -10.26 -13.15 4.40
N GLY A 475 -11.34 -13.48 5.15
CA GLY A 475 -12.62 -13.81 4.57
C GLY A 475 -13.76 -13.12 5.31
N ILE A 476 -14.75 -12.64 4.54
CA ILE A 476 -15.98 -12.07 5.07
C ILE A 476 -17.15 -12.45 4.16
N ALA A 477 -18.25 -12.90 4.72
CA ALA A 477 -19.43 -13.30 3.98
C ALA A 477 -20.73 -12.94 4.71
N CYS A 478 -21.79 -12.65 3.96
CA CYS A 478 -23.15 -12.49 4.50
C CYS A 478 -24.12 -13.51 3.91
N ALA A 479 -25.17 -13.82 4.65
CA ALA A 479 -26.27 -14.65 4.18
C ALA A 479 -27.04 -13.99 3.02
N GLY A 480 -27.43 -14.76 2.01
CA GLY A 480 -28.14 -14.25 0.83
C GLY A 480 -29.53 -13.69 1.16
N ASN A 481 -30.31 -14.44 1.92
CA ASN A 481 -31.71 -14.09 2.30
C ASN A 481 -31.81 -13.42 3.68
N ALA A 482 -30.74 -13.53 4.51
CA ALA A 482 -30.65 -12.93 5.84
C ALA A 482 -29.38 -12.07 5.98
N PRO A 483 -29.22 -10.99 5.20
CA PRO A 483 -27.97 -10.24 5.05
C PRO A 483 -27.50 -9.53 6.33
N ALA A 484 -28.29 -9.51 7.40
CA ALA A 484 -27.87 -9.06 8.72
C ALA A 484 -26.90 -10.06 9.40
N THR A 485 -26.92 -11.32 8.98
CA THR A 485 -25.96 -12.32 9.42
C THR A 485 -24.69 -12.22 8.59
N ILE A 486 -23.60 -11.78 9.22
CA ILE A 486 -22.29 -11.60 8.60
C ILE A 486 -21.27 -12.34 9.45
N VAL A 487 -20.36 -13.07 8.80
CA VAL A 487 -19.26 -13.79 9.48
C VAL A 487 -17.94 -13.39 8.84
N ARG A 488 -16.90 -13.20 9.65
CA ARG A 488 -15.54 -12.89 9.21
C ARG A 488 -14.51 -13.76 9.90
N VAL A 489 -13.42 -14.06 9.20
CA VAL A 489 -12.30 -14.89 9.66
C VAL A 489 -10.97 -14.19 9.39
N GLY A 490 -9.98 -14.44 10.26
CA GLY A 490 -8.68 -13.77 10.11
C GLY A 490 -7.65 -14.22 11.13
N ILE A 491 -6.83 -13.28 11.58
CA ILE A 491 -5.87 -13.44 12.68
C ILE A 491 -6.23 -12.46 13.78
N ALA A 492 -6.57 -12.96 14.96
CA ALA A 492 -6.79 -12.12 16.15
C ALA A 492 -5.49 -11.45 16.58
N SER A 493 -5.58 -10.18 16.99
CA SER A 493 -4.48 -9.38 17.50
C SER A 493 -4.76 -8.91 18.93
N GLY A 494 -3.74 -8.40 19.62
CA GLY A 494 -3.90 -7.76 20.93
C GLY A 494 -4.36 -8.67 22.06
N GLY A 495 -4.13 -9.99 21.99
CA GLY A 495 -4.52 -10.93 23.05
C GLY A 495 -6.00 -11.30 23.05
N HIS A 496 -6.75 -10.93 22.03
CA HIS A 496 -8.14 -11.33 21.83
C HIS A 496 -8.23 -12.81 21.42
N HIS A 497 -9.20 -13.50 21.97
CA HIS A 497 -9.42 -14.93 21.70
C HIS A 497 -10.33 -15.14 20.49
N GLY A 498 -9.94 -16.04 19.60
CA GLY A 498 -10.70 -16.49 18.44
C GLY A 498 -10.40 -15.72 17.16
N ASN A 499 -10.25 -16.47 16.07
CA ASN A 499 -9.94 -16.00 14.73
C ASN A 499 -11.19 -15.92 13.82
N ILE A 500 -12.37 -15.95 14.42
CA ILE A 500 -13.68 -15.86 13.77
C ILE A 500 -14.61 -14.97 14.58
N GLY A 501 -15.31 -14.08 13.90
CA GLY A 501 -16.30 -13.19 14.49
C GLY A 501 -17.55 -13.10 13.64
N TYR A 502 -18.70 -12.84 14.27
CA TYR A 502 -19.97 -12.72 13.57
C TYR A 502 -20.81 -11.54 14.06
N SER A 503 -21.69 -11.08 13.19
CA SER A 503 -22.72 -10.07 13.45
C SER A 503 -24.07 -10.62 13.02
N LEU A 504 -25.12 -10.31 13.78
CA LEU A 504 -26.53 -10.62 13.47
C LEU A 504 -27.38 -9.37 13.19
N ASP A 505 -26.74 -8.21 13.20
CA ASP A 505 -27.40 -6.89 13.05
C ASP A 505 -26.81 -6.05 11.89
N GLY A 506 -26.17 -6.73 10.93
CA GLY A 506 -25.62 -6.10 9.74
C GLY A 506 -24.31 -5.36 9.97
N GLY A 507 -23.53 -5.78 10.95
CA GLY A 507 -22.21 -5.24 11.25
C GLY A 507 -22.21 -4.11 12.30
N LYS A 508 -23.33 -3.85 12.98
CA LYS A 508 -23.37 -2.85 14.06
C LYS A 508 -22.67 -3.32 15.32
N SER A 509 -22.82 -4.62 15.63
CA SER A 509 -22.12 -5.26 16.72
C SER A 509 -21.52 -6.61 16.29
N TRP A 510 -20.45 -7.02 16.96
CA TRP A 510 -19.70 -8.23 16.65
C TRP A 510 -19.49 -9.08 17.89
N GLN A 511 -19.43 -10.39 17.71
CA GLN A 511 -19.19 -11.37 18.76
C GLN A 511 -18.20 -12.43 18.27
N PRO A 512 -17.27 -12.92 19.10
CA PRO A 512 -16.48 -14.11 18.80
C PRO A 512 -17.36 -15.36 18.88
N THR A 513 -16.95 -16.44 18.21
CA THR A 513 -17.55 -17.76 18.43
C THR A 513 -17.06 -18.34 19.74
N ALA A 514 -17.87 -19.25 20.34
CA ALA A 514 -17.50 -19.92 21.58
C ALA A 514 -16.28 -20.85 21.39
N THR A 515 -16.16 -21.48 20.22
CA THR A 515 -15.07 -22.40 19.89
C THR A 515 -14.55 -22.14 18.46
N THR A 516 -13.42 -22.75 18.11
CA THR A 516 -12.89 -22.87 16.75
C THR A 516 -12.80 -24.34 16.35
N PRO A 517 -12.75 -24.69 15.04
CA PRO A 517 -12.69 -26.08 14.59
C PRO A 517 -11.57 -26.90 15.22
N GLN A 518 -10.39 -26.30 15.33
CA GLN A 518 -9.22 -26.86 16.01
C GLN A 518 -8.45 -25.71 16.69
N PRO A 519 -7.71 -25.97 17.76
CA PRO A 519 -6.83 -25.01 18.38
C PRO A 519 -5.88 -24.42 17.33
N GLY A 520 -5.82 -23.08 17.22
CA GLY A 520 -4.96 -22.39 16.25
C GLY A 520 -5.54 -22.22 14.84
N SER A 521 -6.78 -22.67 14.56
CA SER A 521 -7.47 -22.35 13.28
C SER A 521 -7.49 -20.84 13.04
N ARG A 522 -7.02 -20.41 11.87
CA ARG A 522 -6.88 -18.99 11.51
C ARG A 522 -6.92 -18.80 10.00
N LEU A 523 -7.08 -17.56 9.56
CA LEU A 523 -7.07 -17.18 8.13
C LEU A 523 -8.11 -17.96 7.30
N GLY A 524 -7.86 -18.08 6.00
CA GLY A 524 -8.70 -18.81 5.06
C GLY A 524 -9.99 -18.07 4.72
N ASP A 525 -10.99 -18.84 4.26
CA ASP A 525 -12.24 -18.32 3.71
C ASP A 525 -13.44 -18.77 4.51
N ILE A 526 -14.53 -17.98 4.46
CA ILE A 526 -15.78 -18.25 5.12
C ILE A 526 -16.95 -18.20 4.14
N ALA A 527 -17.87 -19.16 4.21
CA ALA A 527 -19.13 -19.13 3.51
C ALA A 527 -20.29 -19.17 4.51
N VAL A 528 -21.38 -18.46 4.20
CA VAL A 528 -22.59 -18.38 5.00
C VAL A 528 -23.78 -18.78 4.14
N SER A 529 -24.56 -19.79 4.56
CA SER A 529 -25.76 -20.23 3.85
C SER A 529 -26.74 -19.09 3.57
N ALA A 530 -27.60 -19.25 2.58
CA ALA A 530 -28.56 -18.23 2.20
C ALA A 530 -29.46 -17.76 3.37
N ASP A 531 -29.84 -18.65 4.28
CA ASP A 531 -30.64 -18.37 5.48
C ASP A 531 -29.79 -17.90 6.70
N GLY A 532 -28.46 -18.00 6.61
CA GLY A 532 -27.56 -17.65 7.71
C GLY A 532 -27.36 -18.74 8.79
N ALA A 533 -27.97 -19.90 8.63
CA ALA A 533 -27.97 -20.96 9.66
C ALA A 533 -26.70 -21.82 9.65
N THR A 534 -26.08 -22.02 8.48
CA THR A 534 -24.87 -22.83 8.31
C THR A 534 -23.69 -21.96 7.91
N TRP A 535 -22.57 -22.08 8.64
CA TRP A 535 -21.31 -21.44 8.29
C TRP A 535 -20.27 -22.49 7.96
N VAL A 536 -19.50 -22.25 6.91
CA VAL A 536 -18.43 -23.14 6.46
C VAL A 536 -17.13 -22.38 6.46
N TRP A 537 -16.23 -22.72 7.35
CA TRP A 537 -14.91 -22.12 7.42
C TRP A 537 -13.87 -23.07 6.84
N THR A 538 -13.01 -22.54 5.96
CA THR A 538 -11.84 -23.23 5.42
C THR A 538 -10.58 -22.58 6.00
N PRO A 539 -10.14 -22.95 7.22
CA PRO A 539 -8.93 -22.38 7.82
C PRO A 539 -7.69 -22.79 7.01
N GLU A 540 -6.66 -21.95 7.04
CA GLU A 540 -5.40 -22.25 6.37
C GLU A 540 -4.81 -23.58 6.86
N GLY A 541 -4.45 -24.49 5.92
CA GLY A 541 -3.81 -25.77 6.21
C GLY A 541 -4.70 -26.79 6.96
N SER A 542 -5.99 -26.47 7.21
CA SER A 542 -6.90 -27.28 8.00
C SER A 542 -8.04 -27.86 7.17
N ALA A 543 -8.82 -28.77 7.77
CA ALA A 543 -10.02 -29.32 7.16
C ALA A 543 -11.13 -28.27 7.03
N VAL A 544 -11.95 -28.39 5.97
CA VAL A 544 -13.18 -27.62 5.81
C VAL A 544 -14.13 -27.96 6.94
N SER A 545 -14.56 -26.98 7.72
CA SER A 545 -15.31 -27.16 8.95
C SER A 545 -16.63 -26.42 8.92
N VAL A 546 -17.66 -27.06 9.46
CA VAL A 546 -19.06 -26.62 9.41
C VAL A 546 -19.62 -26.44 10.82
N THR A 547 -20.29 -25.30 11.03
CA THR A 547 -21.11 -25.07 12.24
C THR A 547 -22.54 -24.73 11.83
N ARG A 548 -23.51 -25.15 12.72
CA ARG A 548 -24.95 -24.84 12.59
C ARG A 548 -25.51 -24.21 13.87
N ASP A 549 -24.64 -23.93 14.82
CA ASP A 549 -24.93 -23.37 16.13
C ASP A 549 -24.07 -22.16 16.47
N ARG A 550 -23.68 -21.41 15.40
CA ARG A 550 -22.88 -20.16 15.48
C ARG A 550 -21.52 -20.36 16.12
N GLY A 551 -20.87 -21.49 15.83
CA GLY A 551 -19.54 -21.79 16.33
C GLY A 551 -19.49 -22.29 17.78
N ALA A 552 -20.59 -22.80 18.33
CA ALA A 552 -20.56 -23.54 19.57
C ALA A 552 -19.96 -24.94 19.36
N THR A 553 -20.28 -25.57 18.22
CA THR A 553 -19.67 -26.85 17.80
C THR A 553 -19.28 -26.81 16.31
N TRP A 554 -18.30 -27.62 15.96
CA TRP A 554 -17.79 -27.75 14.59
C TRP A 554 -17.70 -29.21 14.18
N THR A 555 -18.01 -29.47 12.90
CA THR A 555 -17.89 -30.80 12.29
C THR A 555 -17.06 -30.66 10.98
N GLU A 556 -16.22 -31.65 10.69
CA GLU A 556 -15.48 -31.70 9.45
C GLU A 556 -16.40 -32.07 8.27
N ALA A 557 -16.33 -31.31 7.17
CA ALA A 557 -17.03 -31.64 5.93
C ALA A 557 -16.37 -32.85 5.24
N ARG A 558 -17.17 -33.78 4.75
CA ARG A 558 -16.68 -34.99 4.07
C ARG A 558 -16.60 -34.77 2.55
N GLY A 559 -15.69 -35.50 1.87
CA GLY A 559 -15.62 -35.51 0.41
C GLY A 559 -15.04 -34.24 -0.22
N ILE A 560 -14.33 -33.42 0.54
CA ILE A 560 -13.69 -32.21 0.06
C ILE A 560 -12.23 -32.12 0.58
N PRO A 561 -11.24 -31.75 -0.25
CA PRO A 561 -9.86 -31.59 0.18
C PRO A 561 -9.69 -30.43 1.18
N ARG A 562 -8.68 -30.55 2.05
CA ARG A 562 -8.27 -29.46 2.95
C ARG A 562 -7.87 -28.21 2.17
N GLY A 563 -8.16 -27.04 2.71
CA GLY A 563 -7.80 -25.77 2.09
C GLY A 563 -8.62 -25.39 0.86
N THR A 564 -9.63 -26.20 0.46
CA THR A 564 -10.49 -25.86 -0.68
C THR A 564 -11.51 -24.79 -0.28
N ARG A 565 -11.46 -23.63 -0.95
CA ARG A 565 -12.41 -22.53 -0.71
C ARG A 565 -13.84 -22.95 -1.04
N VAL A 566 -14.75 -22.72 -0.09
CA VAL A 566 -16.17 -22.99 -0.23
C VAL A 566 -16.95 -21.70 -0.38
N ILE A 567 -17.95 -21.69 -1.27
CA ILE A 567 -18.95 -20.62 -1.36
C ILE A 567 -20.36 -21.20 -1.17
N ALA A 568 -21.29 -20.37 -0.71
CA ALA A 568 -22.69 -20.75 -0.55
C ALA A 568 -23.50 -20.33 -1.78
N ASP A 569 -24.50 -21.13 -2.17
CA ASP A 569 -25.57 -20.67 -3.05
C ASP A 569 -26.29 -19.46 -2.41
N ARG A 570 -26.68 -18.50 -3.20
CA ARG A 570 -27.29 -17.25 -2.68
C ARG A 570 -28.79 -17.35 -2.44
N VAL A 571 -29.42 -18.48 -2.82
CA VAL A 571 -30.88 -18.74 -2.75
C VAL A 571 -31.15 -20.00 -1.95
N ASN A 572 -30.50 -21.12 -2.28
CA ASN A 572 -30.70 -22.41 -1.62
C ASN A 572 -29.79 -22.54 -0.38
N PRO A 573 -30.33 -22.56 0.86
CA PRO A 573 -29.53 -22.61 2.07
C PRO A 573 -28.79 -23.94 2.30
N ARG A 574 -29.17 -24.99 1.58
CA ARG A 574 -28.53 -26.32 1.71
C ARG A 574 -27.38 -26.51 0.75
N ARG A 575 -27.25 -25.64 -0.27
CA ARG A 575 -26.30 -25.79 -1.37
C ARG A 575 -25.04 -25.00 -1.18
N PHE A 576 -23.90 -25.69 -1.36
CA PHE A 576 -22.57 -25.12 -1.32
C PHE A 576 -21.72 -25.64 -2.49
N TYR A 577 -20.75 -24.84 -2.91
CA TYR A 577 -19.84 -25.14 -4.00
C TYR A 577 -18.40 -24.94 -3.56
N ALA A 578 -17.51 -25.74 -4.13
CA ALA A 578 -16.08 -25.51 -4.02
C ALA A 578 -15.37 -25.98 -5.29
N MET A 579 -14.19 -25.47 -5.57
CA MET A 579 -13.46 -25.78 -6.77
C MET A 579 -11.97 -25.95 -6.49
N ALA A 580 -11.38 -26.99 -7.08
CA ALA A 580 -9.96 -27.16 -7.27
C ALA A 580 -9.65 -27.01 -8.77
N LEU A 581 -9.46 -25.75 -9.20
CA LEU A 581 -9.37 -25.36 -10.63
C LEU A 581 -8.30 -26.13 -11.38
N PHE A 582 -7.10 -26.23 -10.81
CA PHE A 582 -5.94 -26.85 -11.45
C PHE A 582 -6.01 -28.39 -11.44
N ASP A 583 -6.82 -28.98 -10.55
CA ASP A 583 -7.09 -30.41 -10.48
C ASP A 583 -8.30 -30.81 -11.32
N GLY A 584 -8.99 -29.85 -11.93
CA GLY A 584 -10.17 -30.08 -12.75
C GLY A 584 -11.37 -30.61 -11.96
N LYS A 585 -11.53 -30.15 -10.70
CA LYS A 585 -12.55 -30.67 -9.80
C LYS A 585 -13.50 -29.58 -9.32
N LEU A 586 -14.78 -29.89 -9.37
CA LEU A 586 -15.86 -29.14 -8.75
C LEU A 586 -16.49 -30.00 -7.66
N PHE A 587 -16.76 -29.40 -6.51
CA PHE A 587 -17.38 -30.07 -5.37
C PHE A 587 -18.74 -29.43 -5.09
N LEU A 588 -19.77 -30.24 -4.99
CA LEU A 588 -21.15 -29.81 -4.74
C LEU A 588 -21.68 -30.46 -3.48
N SER A 589 -22.30 -29.68 -2.62
CA SER A 589 -23.07 -30.13 -1.45
C SER A 589 -24.53 -29.67 -1.56
N ASP A 590 -25.47 -30.56 -1.28
CA ASP A 590 -26.91 -30.30 -1.16
C ASP A 590 -27.43 -30.65 0.25
N ASP A 591 -26.55 -30.92 1.21
CA ASP A 591 -26.85 -31.34 2.59
C ASP A 591 -26.32 -30.36 3.66
N SER A 592 -26.25 -29.06 3.31
CA SER A 592 -25.76 -28.02 4.18
C SER A 592 -24.28 -28.22 4.56
N ALA A 593 -23.46 -28.55 3.56
CA ALA A 593 -22.01 -28.77 3.65
C ALA A 593 -21.58 -29.93 4.56
N ALA A 594 -22.45 -30.85 4.91
CA ALA A 594 -22.07 -32.06 5.67
C ALA A 594 -21.19 -32.99 4.82
N SER A 595 -21.50 -33.06 3.52
CA SER A 595 -20.69 -33.79 2.56
C SER A 595 -20.69 -33.12 1.20
N PHE A 596 -19.62 -33.36 0.41
CA PHE A 596 -19.46 -32.89 -0.94
C PHE A 596 -19.28 -34.05 -1.91
N ALA A 597 -19.99 -33.99 -3.03
CA ALA A 597 -19.79 -34.89 -4.16
C ALA A 597 -18.80 -34.25 -5.15
N GLU A 598 -17.80 -35.02 -5.58
CA GLU A 598 -16.83 -34.59 -6.58
C GLU A 598 -17.42 -34.72 -7.99
N HIS A 599 -17.24 -33.70 -8.80
CA HIS A 599 -17.59 -33.66 -10.22
C HIS A 599 -16.37 -33.19 -11.04
N ALA A 600 -16.27 -33.63 -12.27
CA ALA A 600 -15.26 -33.13 -13.20
C ALA A 600 -15.59 -31.68 -13.58
N LEU A 601 -14.59 -30.80 -13.51
CA LEU A 601 -14.65 -29.43 -14.01
C LEU A 601 -14.24 -29.49 -15.51
N ASN A 602 -15.22 -29.49 -16.39
CA ASN A 602 -14.99 -29.50 -17.83
C ASN A 602 -15.12 -28.08 -18.39
N LEU A 603 -13.98 -27.48 -18.77
CA LEU A 603 -13.95 -26.17 -19.42
C LEU A 603 -13.77 -26.34 -20.93
N PRO A 604 -14.40 -25.50 -21.79
CA PRO A 604 -14.33 -25.63 -23.24
C PRO A 604 -12.91 -25.55 -23.77
N ASP A 605 -12.01 -24.79 -23.13
CA ASP A 605 -10.62 -24.64 -23.56
C ASP A 605 -9.64 -25.55 -22.81
N GLY A 606 -10.16 -26.46 -21.99
CA GLY A 606 -9.35 -27.25 -21.06
C GLY A 606 -8.95 -26.50 -19.79
N LEU A 607 -8.30 -27.21 -18.89
CA LEU A 607 -7.91 -26.64 -17.60
C LEU A 607 -6.71 -25.69 -17.74
N PRO A 608 -6.70 -24.56 -17.01
CA PRO A 608 -5.53 -23.70 -16.97
C PRO A 608 -4.36 -24.44 -16.28
N ARG A 609 -3.13 -24.12 -16.71
CA ARG A 609 -1.94 -24.71 -16.09
C ARG A 609 -1.61 -23.95 -14.80
N PRO A 610 -1.22 -24.66 -13.72
CA PRO A 610 -0.69 -24.01 -12.53
C PRO A 610 0.68 -23.38 -12.85
N GLY A 611 0.99 -22.26 -12.18
CA GLY A 611 2.25 -21.55 -12.35
C GLY A 611 2.20 -20.47 -13.45
N GLY A 612 3.33 -19.82 -13.70
CA GLY A 612 3.42 -18.65 -14.56
C GLY A 612 3.00 -17.35 -13.83
N SER A 613 2.97 -16.25 -14.57
CA SER A 613 2.48 -14.96 -14.05
C SER A 613 0.96 -14.94 -14.10
N ARG A 614 0.32 -15.31 -13.00
CA ARG A 614 -1.16 -15.35 -12.87
C ARG A 614 -1.68 -14.23 -11.96
N GLY A 615 -1.00 -13.11 -11.90
CA GLY A 615 -1.38 -12.03 -11.00
C GLY A 615 -1.18 -12.36 -9.51
N ASP A 616 -1.77 -11.57 -8.64
CA ASP A 616 -1.71 -11.76 -7.19
C ASP A 616 -2.82 -12.73 -6.76
N THR A 617 -2.45 -13.83 -6.13
CA THR A 617 -3.38 -14.88 -5.68
C THR A 617 -4.33 -14.43 -4.56
N ARG A 618 -4.08 -13.28 -3.95
CA ARG A 618 -5.00 -12.64 -2.99
C ARG A 618 -6.20 -12.00 -3.67
N GLY A 619 -6.13 -11.76 -4.99
CA GLY A 619 -7.20 -11.17 -5.79
C GLY A 619 -8.41 -12.08 -6.01
N GLY A 620 -9.38 -11.58 -6.76
CA GLY A 620 -10.62 -12.26 -7.08
C GLY A 620 -10.56 -13.27 -8.22
N GLN A 621 -9.37 -13.54 -8.78
CA GLN A 621 -9.18 -14.53 -9.84
C GLN A 621 -9.12 -15.97 -9.32
N ASP A 622 -9.27 -16.90 -10.22
CA ASP A 622 -9.26 -18.35 -9.99
C ASP A 622 -10.30 -18.82 -8.96
N ARG A 623 -11.47 -18.16 -8.97
CA ARG A 623 -12.57 -18.36 -8.01
C ARG A 623 -13.90 -18.57 -8.72
N ILE A 624 -14.82 -19.29 -8.05
CA ILE A 624 -16.24 -19.36 -8.44
C ILE A 624 -17.07 -18.37 -7.62
N TYR A 625 -18.13 -17.85 -8.26
CA TYR A 625 -19.07 -16.89 -7.68
C TYR A 625 -20.49 -17.33 -7.97
N ALA A 626 -21.37 -17.35 -6.95
CA ALA A 626 -22.78 -17.66 -7.10
C ALA A 626 -23.59 -16.38 -7.34
N THR A 627 -24.42 -16.38 -8.38
CA THR A 627 -25.24 -15.22 -8.76
C THR A 627 -26.28 -14.89 -7.70
N PRO A 628 -26.34 -13.64 -7.20
CA PRO A 628 -27.37 -13.23 -6.26
C PRO A 628 -28.78 -13.39 -6.85
N GLY A 629 -29.68 -14.03 -6.07
CA GLY A 629 -31.07 -14.23 -6.44
C GLY A 629 -31.35 -15.32 -7.48
N LYS A 630 -30.33 -16.11 -7.88
CA LYS A 630 -30.47 -17.17 -8.87
C LYS A 630 -29.79 -18.44 -8.41
N GLU A 631 -30.59 -19.47 -8.08
CA GLU A 631 -30.08 -20.75 -7.62
C GLU A 631 -29.32 -21.48 -8.74
N GLY A 632 -28.17 -22.09 -8.42
CA GLY A 632 -27.40 -22.91 -9.34
C GLY A 632 -26.68 -22.16 -10.46
N ASP A 633 -26.72 -20.85 -10.46
CA ASP A 633 -26.07 -20.00 -11.47
C ASP A 633 -24.68 -19.56 -10.98
N LEU A 634 -23.64 -19.98 -11.68
CA LEU A 634 -22.24 -19.84 -11.27
C LEU A 634 -21.40 -19.12 -12.33
N TRP A 635 -20.48 -18.30 -11.86
CA TRP A 635 -19.42 -17.70 -12.67
C TRP A 635 -18.07 -18.21 -12.18
N LEU A 636 -17.25 -18.70 -13.11
CA LEU A 636 -15.84 -19.01 -12.86
C LEU A 636 -15.00 -17.85 -13.41
N ALA A 637 -14.41 -17.11 -12.52
CA ALA A 637 -13.46 -16.05 -12.81
C ALA A 637 -12.04 -16.64 -12.80
N ALA A 638 -11.64 -17.32 -13.89
CA ALA A 638 -10.28 -17.79 -14.07
C ALA A 638 -9.38 -16.64 -14.54
N PHE A 639 -8.09 -16.65 -14.12
CA PHE A 639 -7.15 -15.61 -14.56
C PHE A 639 -7.13 -15.40 -16.07
N ASN A 640 -7.26 -16.48 -16.87
CA ASN A 640 -7.20 -16.46 -18.33
C ASN A 640 -8.57 -16.44 -19.03
N GLY A 641 -9.66 -16.14 -18.32
CA GLY A 641 -10.99 -16.05 -18.91
C GLY A 641 -12.13 -16.06 -17.91
N LEU A 642 -13.30 -15.71 -18.37
CA LEU A 642 -14.55 -15.73 -17.63
C LEU A 642 -15.47 -16.81 -18.19
N TYR A 643 -16.06 -17.62 -17.33
CA TYR A 643 -16.97 -18.70 -17.72
C TYR A 643 -18.27 -18.62 -16.93
N HIS A 644 -19.38 -18.98 -17.56
CA HIS A 644 -20.72 -18.98 -16.97
C HIS A 644 -21.36 -20.36 -17.02
N SER A 645 -21.98 -20.76 -15.92
CA SER A 645 -22.80 -21.98 -15.81
C SER A 645 -24.17 -21.62 -15.24
N ASN A 646 -25.23 -22.12 -15.83
CA ASN A 646 -26.60 -21.98 -15.35
C ASN A 646 -27.22 -23.33 -14.91
N ASP A 647 -26.41 -24.36 -14.78
CA ASP A 647 -26.80 -25.74 -14.50
C ASP A 647 -26.06 -26.37 -13.32
N THR A 648 -25.69 -25.53 -12.34
CA THR A 648 -25.00 -25.96 -11.11
C THR A 648 -23.55 -26.41 -11.36
N GLY A 649 -22.90 -25.85 -12.38
CA GLY A 649 -21.51 -26.13 -12.73
C GLY A 649 -21.30 -27.39 -13.57
N LYS A 650 -22.34 -28.00 -14.09
CA LYS A 650 -22.22 -29.17 -14.98
C LYS A 650 -21.61 -28.83 -16.32
N THR A 651 -22.00 -27.66 -16.85
CA THR A 651 -21.42 -27.11 -18.08
C THR A 651 -21.03 -25.65 -17.87
N PHE A 652 -19.95 -25.26 -18.55
CA PHE A 652 -19.46 -23.88 -18.54
C PHE A 652 -19.35 -23.35 -19.97
N VAL A 653 -19.82 -22.12 -20.18
CA VAL A 653 -19.66 -21.39 -21.45
C VAL A 653 -18.65 -20.28 -21.24
N ARG A 654 -17.66 -20.17 -22.12
CA ARG A 654 -16.67 -19.12 -22.10
C ARG A 654 -17.25 -17.79 -22.59
N MET A 655 -16.83 -16.69 -21.97
CA MET A 655 -17.06 -15.33 -22.46
C MET A 655 -15.84 -14.89 -23.28
N ASP A 656 -15.91 -15.04 -24.60
CA ASP A 656 -14.76 -14.92 -25.53
C ASP A 656 -14.06 -13.55 -25.50
N SER A 657 -14.80 -12.49 -25.17
CA SER A 657 -14.23 -11.14 -25.05
C SER A 657 -13.27 -10.97 -23.88
N VAL A 658 -13.32 -11.86 -22.85
CA VAL A 658 -12.50 -11.76 -21.64
C VAL A 658 -11.28 -12.65 -21.76
N THR A 659 -10.08 -12.06 -21.78
CA THR A 659 -8.81 -12.77 -21.94
C THR A 659 -7.93 -12.79 -20.70
N GLU A 660 -8.15 -11.86 -19.77
CA GLU A 660 -7.47 -11.80 -18.47
C GLU A 660 -8.42 -11.24 -17.42
N LEU A 661 -8.37 -11.79 -16.19
CA LEU A 661 -9.25 -11.39 -15.10
C LEU A 661 -8.53 -11.45 -13.76
N HIS A 662 -8.64 -10.36 -12.97
CA HIS A 662 -8.05 -10.24 -11.62
C HIS A 662 -9.09 -10.15 -10.53
N GLY A 663 -10.30 -9.67 -10.83
CA GLY A 663 -11.39 -9.53 -9.87
C GLY A 663 -12.74 -9.55 -10.57
N PHE A 664 -13.76 -10.06 -9.86
CA PHE A 664 -15.13 -10.20 -10.37
C PHE A 664 -16.14 -9.92 -9.25
N GLY A 665 -17.29 -9.36 -9.59
CA GLY A 665 -18.36 -9.11 -8.62
C GLY A 665 -19.67 -8.72 -9.25
N PHE A 666 -20.71 -8.68 -8.43
CA PHE A 666 -22.08 -8.35 -8.81
C PHE A 666 -22.52 -7.00 -8.23
N GLY A 667 -23.41 -6.32 -8.94
CA GLY A 667 -24.08 -5.14 -8.48
C GLY A 667 -25.56 -5.12 -8.82
N LYS A 668 -26.23 -4.02 -8.47
CA LYS A 668 -27.65 -3.82 -8.77
C LYS A 668 -27.88 -3.88 -10.28
N ALA A 669 -28.92 -4.62 -10.70
CA ALA A 669 -29.35 -4.69 -12.09
C ALA A 669 -29.61 -3.30 -12.68
N ALA A 670 -29.31 -3.12 -13.97
CA ALA A 670 -29.72 -1.92 -14.71
C ALA A 670 -31.24 -1.77 -14.72
N PRO A 671 -31.77 -0.56 -14.81
CA PRO A 671 -33.21 -0.35 -14.92
C PRO A 671 -33.80 -1.16 -16.07
N GLY A 672 -34.75 -2.05 -15.76
CA GLY A 672 -35.39 -2.95 -16.73
C GLY A 672 -34.61 -4.21 -17.09
N ALA A 673 -33.38 -4.41 -16.59
CA ALA A 673 -32.62 -5.62 -16.80
C ALA A 673 -33.07 -6.74 -15.85
N GLY A 674 -33.13 -7.97 -16.36
CA GLY A 674 -33.45 -9.18 -15.57
C GLY A 674 -32.26 -9.87 -14.95
N VAL A 675 -31.06 -9.30 -15.07
CA VAL A 675 -29.79 -9.86 -14.57
C VAL A 675 -29.04 -8.81 -13.77
N PRO A 676 -28.26 -9.20 -12.74
CA PRO A 676 -27.41 -8.27 -12.01
C PRO A 676 -26.36 -7.66 -12.94
N ALA A 677 -25.95 -6.43 -12.66
CA ALA A 677 -24.77 -5.86 -13.31
C ALA A 677 -23.53 -6.65 -12.86
N LEU A 678 -22.65 -6.96 -13.79
CA LEU A 678 -21.38 -7.61 -13.56
C LEU A 678 -20.27 -6.58 -13.59
N TYR A 679 -19.29 -6.75 -12.74
CA TYR A 679 -18.07 -5.93 -12.70
C TYR A 679 -16.85 -6.82 -12.75
N MET A 680 -15.83 -6.43 -13.51
CA MET A 680 -14.58 -7.15 -13.56
C MET A 680 -13.37 -6.21 -13.74
N ILE A 681 -12.21 -6.72 -13.37
CA ILE A 681 -10.90 -6.11 -13.58
C ILE A 681 -10.12 -7.05 -14.46
N GLY A 682 -9.58 -6.58 -15.59
CA GLY A 682 -8.81 -7.42 -16.49
C GLY A 682 -8.71 -6.87 -17.89
N ILE A 683 -8.71 -7.78 -18.89
CA ILE A 683 -8.63 -7.42 -20.30
C ILE A 683 -9.89 -7.93 -21.02
N VAL A 684 -10.60 -7.00 -21.66
CA VAL A 684 -11.76 -7.25 -22.52
C VAL A 684 -11.45 -6.73 -23.92
N ASP A 685 -11.60 -7.56 -24.95
CA ASP A 685 -11.33 -7.22 -26.36
C ASP A 685 -9.95 -6.53 -26.55
N GLY A 686 -8.94 -7.02 -25.81
CA GLY A 686 -7.57 -6.49 -25.85
C GLY A 686 -7.33 -5.20 -25.07
N GLN A 687 -8.35 -4.61 -24.44
CA GLN A 687 -8.23 -3.40 -23.61
C GLN A 687 -8.19 -3.76 -22.13
N ARG A 688 -7.19 -3.27 -21.39
CA ARG A 688 -7.13 -3.40 -19.94
C ARG A 688 -7.96 -2.32 -19.24
N GLY A 689 -8.66 -2.71 -18.17
CA GLY A 689 -9.44 -1.77 -17.37
C GLY A 689 -10.32 -2.42 -16.31
N ILE A 690 -11.20 -1.59 -15.78
CA ILE A 690 -12.34 -1.99 -14.95
C ILE A 690 -13.58 -1.88 -15.83
N PHE A 691 -14.36 -2.95 -15.86
CA PHE A 691 -15.48 -3.07 -16.79
C PHE A 691 -16.78 -3.36 -16.08
N ARG A 692 -17.89 -2.90 -16.68
CA ARG A 692 -19.25 -3.25 -16.30
C ARG A 692 -19.98 -3.88 -17.48
N SER A 693 -20.75 -4.93 -17.20
CA SER A 693 -21.73 -5.52 -18.11
C SER A 693 -23.11 -5.50 -17.50
N ASP A 694 -24.12 -5.13 -18.28
CA ASP A 694 -25.53 -5.07 -17.86
C ASP A 694 -26.39 -6.17 -18.53
N ASP A 695 -25.76 -7.08 -19.30
CA ASP A 695 -26.40 -8.07 -20.18
C ASP A 695 -25.81 -9.49 -20.05
N ALA A 696 -25.36 -9.85 -18.85
CA ALA A 696 -24.73 -11.15 -18.56
C ALA A 696 -23.46 -11.42 -19.39
N ALA A 697 -22.55 -10.45 -19.41
CA ALA A 697 -21.24 -10.50 -20.06
C ALA A 697 -21.27 -10.59 -21.61
N ARG A 698 -22.40 -10.28 -22.25
CA ARG A 698 -22.47 -10.22 -23.72
C ARG A 698 -21.76 -8.99 -24.27
N THR A 699 -21.87 -7.87 -23.55
CA THR A 699 -21.16 -6.63 -23.85
C THR A 699 -20.56 -6.04 -22.57
N TRP A 700 -19.45 -5.32 -22.73
CA TRP A 700 -18.75 -4.68 -21.65
C TRP A 700 -18.50 -3.20 -21.95
N VAL A 701 -18.55 -2.37 -20.94
CA VAL A 701 -18.14 -0.97 -21.01
C VAL A 701 -17.03 -0.72 -20.01
N ARG A 702 -15.95 -0.09 -20.46
CA ARG A 702 -14.87 0.35 -19.55
C ARG A 702 -15.38 1.51 -18.71
N ILE A 703 -15.13 1.50 -17.39
CA ILE A 703 -15.65 2.48 -16.44
C ILE A 703 -14.55 3.28 -15.73
N ASN A 704 -13.28 2.92 -15.90
CA ASN A 704 -12.14 3.73 -15.49
C ASN A 704 -11.47 4.36 -16.72
N ASP A 705 -10.76 5.46 -16.53
CA ASP A 705 -9.92 6.09 -17.54
C ASP A 705 -8.42 5.88 -17.23
N ASP A 706 -7.54 6.49 -18.02
CA ASP A 706 -6.09 6.32 -17.88
C ASP A 706 -5.49 7.15 -16.74
N GLN A 707 -6.26 8.02 -16.09
CA GLN A 707 -5.86 8.73 -14.88
C GLN A 707 -6.27 7.97 -13.59
N HIS A 708 -7.10 6.93 -13.72
CA HIS A 708 -7.66 6.16 -12.62
C HIS A 708 -7.39 4.67 -12.82
N GLN A 709 -6.14 4.23 -12.58
CA GLN A 709 -5.69 2.85 -12.81
C GLN A 709 -5.18 2.16 -11.52
N TRP A 710 -4.53 2.90 -10.59
CA TRP A 710 -4.10 2.48 -9.25
C TRP A 710 -3.16 1.27 -9.16
N GLY A 711 -2.39 0.97 -10.20
CA GLY A 711 -1.50 -0.18 -10.23
C GLY A 711 -2.25 -1.51 -10.08
N LEU A 712 -1.91 -2.27 -9.04
CA LEU A 712 -2.55 -3.57 -8.76
C LEU A 712 -3.88 -3.38 -8.04
N VAL A 713 -4.95 -3.74 -8.73
CA VAL A 713 -6.31 -3.85 -8.20
C VAL A 713 -6.64 -5.31 -7.94
N LEU A 714 -7.02 -5.64 -6.71
CA LEU A 714 -7.23 -7.01 -6.24
C LEU A 714 -8.69 -7.44 -6.30
N HIS A 715 -9.61 -6.57 -5.91
CA HIS A 715 -11.03 -6.90 -5.76
C HIS A 715 -11.94 -5.86 -6.39
N VAL A 716 -13.09 -6.32 -6.87
CA VAL A 716 -14.18 -5.47 -7.34
C VAL A 716 -15.52 -6.01 -6.85
N SER A 717 -16.40 -5.14 -6.43
CA SER A 717 -17.78 -5.46 -6.06
C SER A 717 -18.70 -4.32 -6.47
N GLY A 718 -19.81 -4.62 -7.15
CA GLY A 718 -20.86 -3.63 -7.39
C GLY A 718 -21.73 -3.44 -6.14
N ASP A 719 -22.36 -2.27 -6.02
CA ASP A 719 -23.32 -2.01 -4.95
C ASP A 719 -24.68 -2.64 -5.32
N PRO A 720 -25.22 -3.59 -4.52
CA PRO A 720 -26.51 -4.22 -4.81
C PRO A 720 -27.72 -3.30 -4.56
N LYS A 721 -27.51 -2.14 -3.91
CA LYS A 721 -28.53 -1.15 -3.58
C LYS A 721 -28.59 -0.01 -4.60
N ARG A 722 -27.46 0.31 -5.23
CA ARG A 722 -27.32 1.45 -6.14
C ARG A 722 -26.74 1.01 -7.49
N TYR A 723 -27.56 1.09 -8.54
CA TYR A 723 -27.09 0.78 -9.90
C TYR A 723 -25.93 1.69 -10.33
N GLY A 724 -24.92 1.09 -10.92
CA GLY A 724 -23.74 1.75 -11.45
C GLY A 724 -22.65 1.99 -10.41
N ARG A 725 -22.92 2.00 -9.11
CA ARG A 725 -21.87 2.12 -8.08
C ARG A 725 -21.03 0.85 -8.03
N VAL A 726 -19.72 1.05 -7.95
CA VAL A 726 -18.72 -0.02 -7.85
C VAL A 726 -17.72 0.30 -6.74
N TYR A 727 -17.25 -0.71 -6.04
CA TYR A 727 -16.16 -0.67 -5.06
C TYR A 727 -14.95 -1.41 -5.62
N VAL A 728 -13.78 -0.84 -5.41
CA VAL A 728 -12.50 -1.33 -5.93
C VAL A 728 -11.49 -1.40 -4.80
N GLY A 729 -10.96 -2.57 -4.55
CA GLY A 729 -9.93 -2.81 -3.55
C GLY A 729 -8.55 -2.96 -4.19
N THR A 730 -7.59 -2.16 -3.76
CA THR A 730 -6.24 -2.12 -4.31
C THR A 730 -5.22 -2.79 -3.40
N HIS A 731 -3.99 -2.87 -3.88
CA HIS A 731 -2.83 -3.39 -3.12
C HIS A 731 -2.08 -2.30 -2.35
N GLY A 732 -2.61 -1.15 -2.08
CA GLY A 732 -1.86 -0.12 -1.34
C GLY A 732 -2.42 1.27 -1.52
N ARG A 733 -3.36 1.44 -2.48
CA ARG A 733 -4.03 2.73 -2.69
C ARG A 733 -5.41 2.77 -2.04
N GLY A 734 -5.63 1.94 -1.03
CA GLY A 734 -6.88 1.86 -0.29
C GLY A 734 -8.02 1.23 -1.06
N ILE A 735 -9.23 1.57 -0.64
CA ILE A 735 -10.46 1.17 -1.30
C ILE A 735 -11.08 2.39 -1.97
N LEU A 736 -11.52 2.24 -3.22
CA LEU A 736 -12.18 3.29 -3.96
C LEU A 736 -13.63 2.91 -4.24
N TYR A 737 -14.46 3.92 -4.47
CA TYR A 737 -15.76 3.73 -5.07
C TYR A 737 -15.95 4.64 -6.28
N GLY A 738 -16.65 4.14 -7.28
CA GLY A 738 -16.99 4.84 -8.49
C GLY A 738 -18.51 4.94 -8.67
N ASP A 739 -18.98 6.12 -9.01
CA ASP A 739 -20.35 6.37 -9.45
C ASP A 739 -20.36 6.85 -10.90
N PRO A 740 -21.34 6.44 -11.74
CA PRO A 740 -21.51 7.06 -13.04
C PRO A 740 -21.59 8.58 -12.91
N ALA A 741 -20.79 9.31 -13.70
CA ALA A 741 -20.84 10.76 -13.71
C ALA A 741 -22.25 11.22 -14.09
N ARG A 742 -22.78 12.21 -13.40
CA ARG A 742 -24.07 12.82 -13.77
C ARG A 742 -23.88 13.56 -15.11
N LYS A 743 -24.77 13.28 -16.06
CA LYS A 743 -24.84 14.00 -17.33
C LYS A 743 -25.24 15.44 -17.09
#